data_047cc532cfd474a890f16e3ce80d9d7b
#
_entry.id   047cc532cfd474a890f16e3ce80d9d7b
#
_cell.length_a   1.000
_cell.length_b   1.000
_cell.length_c   1.000
_cell.angle_alpha   90.00
_cell.angle_beta   90.00
_cell.angle_gamma   90.00
#
_symmetry.space_group_name_H-M   'P 1'
#
loop_
_entity.id
_entity.type
_entity.pdbx_description
1 polymer ?
#
loop_
_entity_poly.entity_id
_entity_poly.type
_entity_poly.pdbx_seq_one_letter_code
_entity_poly.pdbx_strand_id
1 'polypeptide(L)'
;MHEQYLADPTSVSESWQDFFHDYQRDADPQATPPSPAPVLVEPVTPPVAPASVGEPIRGAAARIVANMEASLGLPTATSFRSVPAKLLEVNRRIINGYLGRTRGGKVSFTHLIGYAVVRAISDTAPAMNASYLQDADGNPRVMRPESVSLGVAVDLQKSDGSRMLLVPVVRHASGLDFRGFWGAYEEMIRKVRANKLSPDDFAGATVTLTNPGTIGTQQSVPRLMPGQGLIVGVGSLDFPPEWKAADPITLAELGISKVITISSTYDHRVIQGAESGLFLKRVEDLLLGVDGFYDEVFRALGVPYEAVQWRRDVNPIDRDRSMLEKQMAVANLIRVHRVRGHLIADLDPLRWKEPAMPAELDPATYGLTIWDLDRQFLTGGLAGGERLALGDILHVLRDAYCRTIGIEYMHIQDPLEQEWIQQQVEGVSPELDLDDQRYILERLNAAEAFEKFLATKYVGQKRFGLEGAESVIPVLDAVLEAAADAGLAGSVVGMPHRGRLNVLTNIVGKSYDQIFKEFEGQVDPDSIQGSGDVKYHLGQSGKFVARSGKDITVELAANPSHLEAVDPVVVGMVRAMQDAINEPEAFSVLPILMHGDAAFAGQGVVAETLNMSDIKGYRVGGTVHVVVNNQIGFTTTPESARSGFYSTDVAKIIQAPIFHVNGDDPEACVRVARLAFAYRQRFRKDVVIDVVCYRRHGHNEGDDPSYTQPLMYAKINERRSVRKLFTEAL
;
A
#
# COMPACT_ATOMS: atom_id res chain seq x y z
N MET A 1 -23.87 54.94 34.81
CA MET A 1 -24.43 54.68 33.46
C MET A 1 -25.77 53.94 33.56
N HIS A 2 -25.93 52.82 34.27
CA HIS A 2 -27.22 52.14 34.38
C HIS A 2 -28.27 52.96 35.11
N GLU A 3 -27.94 53.73 36.16
CA GLU A 3 -28.84 54.65 36.80
C GLU A 3 -29.21 55.86 35.92
N GLN A 4 -28.32 56.31 35.06
CA GLN A 4 -28.62 57.33 34.06
C GLN A 4 -29.56 56.82 32.98
N TYR A 5 -29.38 55.57 32.53
CA TYR A 5 -30.29 54.91 31.62
C TYR A 5 -31.70 54.71 32.21
N LEU A 6 -31.76 54.34 33.47
CA LEU A 6 -33.06 54.19 34.15
C LEU A 6 -33.82 55.54 34.35
N ALA A 7 -33.06 56.64 34.47
CA ALA A 7 -33.63 58.01 34.61
C ALA A 7 -34.04 58.56 33.22
N ASP A 8 -33.24 58.38 32.17
CA ASP A 8 -33.50 58.77 30.81
C ASP A 8 -32.71 57.83 29.85
N PRO A 9 -33.37 56.88 29.16
CA PRO A 9 -32.75 55.95 28.24
C PRO A 9 -31.93 56.60 27.14
N THR A 10 -32.23 57.81 26.73
CA THR A 10 -31.53 58.52 25.66
C THR A 10 -30.27 59.23 26.14
N SER A 11 -29.99 59.26 27.44
CA SER A 11 -28.81 59.86 28.04
C SER A 11 -27.52 59.08 27.91
N VAL A 12 -27.60 57.83 27.37
CA VAL A 12 -26.47 56.94 27.10
C VAL A 12 -26.43 56.61 25.58
N SER A 13 -25.25 56.16 25.09
CA SER A 13 -25.08 55.80 23.66
C SER A 13 -25.93 54.58 23.27
N GLU A 14 -26.32 54.46 22.00
CA GLU A 14 -27.15 53.37 21.48
C GLU A 14 -26.65 51.98 21.92
N SER A 15 -25.37 51.73 21.88
CA SER A 15 -24.79 50.48 22.33
C SER A 15 -24.97 50.18 23.83
N TRP A 16 -25.12 51.23 24.67
CA TRP A 16 -25.43 51.06 26.07
C TRP A 16 -26.96 50.97 26.32
N GLN A 17 -27.78 51.55 25.44
CA GLN A 17 -29.25 51.36 25.49
C GLN A 17 -29.60 49.90 25.22
N ASP A 18 -29.01 49.31 24.16
CA ASP A 18 -29.23 47.90 23.84
C ASP A 18 -28.74 46.98 24.96
N PHE A 19 -27.59 47.24 25.53
CA PHE A 19 -27.08 46.46 26.65
C PHE A 19 -27.98 46.51 27.89
N PHE A 20 -28.44 47.71 28.28
CA PHE A 20 -29.26 47.87 29.47
C PHE A 20 -30.72 47.48 29.27
N HIS A 21 -31.19 47.35 28.05
CA HIS A 21 -32.55 46.85 27.74
C HIS A 21 -32.74 45.40 28.27
N ASP A 22 -31.70 44.58 28.18
CA ASP A 22 -31.75 43.18 28.60
C ASP A 22 -31.03 42.92 29.95
N TYR A 23 -30.46 43.96 30.59
CA TYR A 23 -29.72 43.85 31.83
C TYR A 23 -30.65 43.82 33.06
N GLN A 24 -30.73 42.65 33.70
CA GLN A 24 -31.34 42.49 35.05
C GLN A 24 -30.25 42.58 36.12
N ARG A 25 -30.39 43.59 37.02
CA ARG A 25 -29.47 43.75 38.17
C ARG A 25 -29.71 42.62 39.14
N ASP A 26 -28.69 41.81 39.42
CA ASP A 26 -28.72 40.84 40.52
C ASP A 26 -29.08 41.57 41.83
N ALA A 27 -30.07 41.03 42.56
CA ALA A 27 -30.52 41.58 43.79
C ALA A 27 -29.40 41.55 44.87
N ASP A 28 -29.29 42.64 45.64
CA ASP A 28 -28.31 42.90 46.69
C ASP A 28 -28.17 41.70 47.67
N PRO A 29 -26.94 41.24 48.02
CA PRO A 29 -26.71 40.08 48.87
C PRO A 29 -26.76 40.42 50.36
N GLN A 30 -27.82 40.99 50.85
CA GLN A 30 -28.05 41.21 52.28
C GLN A 30 -29.48 40.84 52.71
N ALA A 31 -29.79 39.57 52.59
CA ALA A 31 -30.82 38.92 53.43
C ALA A 31 -30.60 37.41 53.36
N THR A 32 -29.89 36.87 54.32
CA THR A 32 -29.87 35.43 54.59
C THR A 32 -31.26 35.00 55.07
N PRO A 33 -32.01 34.18 54.29
CA PRO A 33 -33.15 33.51 54.85
C PRO A 33 -32.69 32.38 55.77
N PRO A 34 -33.48 32.08 56.83
CA PRO A 34 -33.09 31.03 57.81
C PRO A 34 -33.00 29.67 57.10
N SER A 35 -31.92 28.94 57.41
CA SER A 35 -31.68 27.59 56.92
C SER A 35 -32.89 26.70 57.14
N PRO A 36 -33.48 26.08 56.13
CA PRO A 36 -34.51 25.09 56.30
C PRO A 36 -33.91 23.86 57.03
N ALA A 37 -34.67 23.35 58.01
CA ALA A 37 -34.36 22.12 58.71
C ALA A 37 -34.10 20.95 57.66
N PRO A 38 -33.22 19.98 57.96
CA PRO A 38 -32.95 18.90 57.06
C PRO A 38 -34.21 18.11 56.79
N VAL A 39 -34.75 18.25 55.58
CA VAL A 39 -35.80 17.37 55.06
C VAL A 39 -35.10 16.02 54.86
N LEU A 40 -35.52 15.03 55.64
CA LEU A 40 -35.21 13.62 55.39
C LEU A 40 -35.83 13.32 54.02
N VAL A 41 -34.98 13.25 53.00
CA VAL A 41 -35.34 12.75 51.67
C VAL A 41 -35.59 11.26 51.86
N GLU A 42 -36.82 10.84 51.92
CA GLU A 42 -37.18 9.44 51.73
C GLU A 42 -36.56 8.96 50.42
N PRO A 43 -36.00 7.76 50.38
CA PRO A 43 -35.47 7.24 49.14
C PRO A 43 -36.58 7.20 48.11
N VAL A 44 -36.44 8.00 47.04
CA VAL A 44 -37.34 7.97 45.91
C VAL A 44 -37.24 6.58 45.26
N THR A 45 -38.20 5.73 45.61
CA THR A 45 -38.40 4.49 44.84
C THR A 45 -38.69 4.90 43.39
N PRO A 46 -37.96 4.40 42.43
CA PRO A 46 -38.26 4.70 41.03
C PRO A 46 -39.71 4.32 40.74
N PRO A 47 -40.46 5.13 40.00
CA PRO A 47 -41.84 4.86 39.71
C PRO A 47 -41.96 3.48 39.04
N VAL A 48 -42.70 2.58 39.71
CA VAL A 48 -43.08 1.31 39.11
C VAL A 48 -43.98 1.64 37.93
N ALA A 49 -43.49 1.49 36.71
CA ALA A 49 -44.25 1.73 35.49
C ALA A 49 -45.45 0.78 35.47
N PRO A 50 -46.65 1.28 35.02
CA PRO A 50 -47.81 0.42 34.85
C PRO A 50 -47.53 -0.70 33.88
N ALA A 51 -48.04 -1.91 34.09
CA ALA A 51 -47.67 -3.20 33.55
C ALA A 51 -47.84 -3.39 32.02
N SER A 52 -47.80 -2.36 31.20
CA SER A 52 -48.01 -2.46 29.75
C SER A 52 -47.31 -1.36 28.90
N VAL A 53 -46.37 -0.61 29.43
CA VAL A 53 -45.73 0.47 28.66
C VAL A 53 -44.23 0.18 28.50
N GLY A 54 -43.81 -0.27 27.31
CA GLY A 54 -42.42 -0.48 26.89
C GLY A 54 -42.14 -1.90 26.38
N GLU A 55 -41.21 -2.00 25.46
CA GLU A 55 -40.71 -3.29 24.97
C GLU A 55 -39.71 -3.91 25.97
N PRO A 56 -39.77 -5.23 26.24
CA PRO A 56 -38.84 -5.86 27.16
C PRO A 56 -37.43 -5.91 26.57
N ILE A 57 -36.42 -5.39 27.30
CA ILE A 57 -35.01 -5.43 26.93
C ILE A 57 -34.50 -6.89 27.09
N ARG A 58 -34.02 -7.51 26.02
CA ARG A 58 -33.58 -8.91 25.98
C ARG A 58 -32.18 -9.07 25.32
N GLY A 59 -31.52 -10.21 25.55
CA GLY A 59 -30.27 -10.58 24.88
C GLY A 59 -29.09 -9.63 25.19
N ALA A 60 -28.38 -9.17 24.18
CA ALA A 60 -27.21 -8.30 24.35
C ALA A 60 -27.55 -6.97 25.03
N ALA A 61 -28.71 -6.38 24.74
CA ALA A 61 -29.15 -5.15 25.35
C ALA A 61 -29.40 -5.31 26.88
N ALA A 62 -29.96 -6.43 27.31
CA ALA A 62 -30.12 -6.72 28.74
C ALA A 62 -28.76 -6.86 29.47
N ARG A 63 -27.75 -7.39 28.81
CA ARG A 63 -26.37 -7.45 29.35
C ARG A 63 -25.78 -6.04 29.49
N ILE A 64 -26.03 -5.16 28.53
CA ILE A 64 -25.59 -3.76 28.62
C ILE A 64 -26.23 -3.08 29.84
N VAL A 65 -27.53 -3.27 30.06
CA VAL A 65 -28.22 -2.73 31.27
C VAL A 65 -27.54 -3.24 32.53
N ALA A 66 -27.38 -4.54 32.69
CA ALA A 66 -26.75 -5.14 33.87
C ALA A 66 -25.31 -4.63 34.09
N ASN A 67 -24.53 -4.46 33.01
CA ASN A 67 -23.20 -3.92 33.08
C ASN A 67 -23.18 -2.44 33.49
N MET A 68 -24.13 -1.66 32.99
CA MET A 68 -24.26 -0.24 33.33
C MET A 68 -24.66 -0.07 34.80
N GLU A 69 -25.60 -0.86 35.28
CA GLU A 69 -26.00 -0.89 36.70
C GLU A 69 -24.79 -1.28 37.60
N ALA A 70 -24.07 -2.33 37.24
CA ALA A 70 -22.88 -2.75 37.95
C ALA A 70 -21.76 -1.69 37.92
N SER A 71 -21.68 -0.88 36.87
CA SER A 71 -20.67 0.19 36.73
C SER A 71 -20.92 1.37 37.71
N LEU A 72 -22.14 1.55 38.19
CA LEU A 72 -22.47 2.62 39.14
C LEU A 72 -21.74 2.45 40.48
N GLY A 73 -21.42 1.21 40.86
CA GLY A 73 -20.68 0.91 42.08
C GLY A 73 -19.14 1.08 41.96
N LEU A 74 -18.62 1.46 40.80
CA LEU A 74 -17.18 1.62 40.59
C LEU A 74 -16.78 3.09 40.83
N PRO A 75 -15.90 3.39 41.82
CA PRO A 75 -15.39 4.74 42.06
C PRO A 75 -14.35 5.08 40.99
N THR A 76 -14.80 5.70 39.90
CA THR A 76 -13.95 6.07 38.77
C THR A 76 -13.52 7.53 38.81
N ALA A 77 -12.32 7.79 38.27
CA ALA A 77 -11.87 9.12 37.91
C ALA A 77 -11.51 9.15 36.43
N THR A 78 -11.51 10.32 35.81
CA THR A 78 -11.18 10.48 34.39
C THR A 78 -10.19 11.61 34.20
N SER A 79 -9.12 11.31 33.45
CA SER A 79 -8.15 12.29 32.98
C SER A 79 -8.29 12.48 31.49
N PHE A 80 -7.98 13.69 31.01
CA PHE A 80 -8.03 14.03 29.58
C PHE A 80 -6.69 14.57 29.13
N ARG A 81 -6.35 14.31 27.85
CA ARG A 81 -5.21 14.90 27.18
C ARG A 81 -5.52 15.17 25.73
N SER A 82 -5.28 16.41 25.30
CA SER A 82 -5.35 16.79 23.89
C SER A 82 -3.99 16.55 23.23
N VAL A 83 -3.98 15.81 22.14
CA VAL A 83 -2.78 15.40 21.41
C VAL A 83 -2.82 16.01 20.02
N PRO A 84 -1.74 16.70 19.56
CA PRO A 84 -1.62 17.15 18.18
C PRO A 84 -1.66 15.97 17.23
N ALA A 85 -2.56 15.99 16.24
CA ALA A 85 -2.83 14.84 15.40
C ALA A 85 -2.10 14.86 14.03
N LYS A 86 -1.38 15.96 13.72
CA LYS A 86 -0.71 16.14 12.41
C LYS A 86 0.20 14.97 12.05
N LEU A 87 1.06 14.54 12.98
CA LEU A 87 2.00 13.45 12.74
C LEU A 87 1.28 12.12 12.52
N LEU A 88 0.24 11.86 13.33
CA LEU A 88 -0.60 10.69 13.21
C LEU A 88 -1.32 10.63 11.84
N GLU A 89 -1.87 11.75 11.36
CA GLU A 89 -2.53 11.84 10.06
C GLU A 89 -1.56 11.59 8.90
N VAL A 90 -0.39 12.24 8.95
CA VAL A 90 0.62 12.18 7.88
C VAL A 90 1.18 10.77 7.76
N ASN A 91 1.68 10.19 8.84
CA ASN A 91 2.28 8.84 8.79
C ASN A 91 1.24 7.78 8.41
N ARG A 92 -0.01 7.89 8.91
CA ARG A 92 -1.09 7.01 8.48
C ARG A 92 -1.41 7.16 6.99
N ARG A 93 -1.37 8.38 6.42
CA ARG A 93 -1.56 8.62 4.97
C ARG A 93 -0.47 7.93 4.16
N ILE A 94 0.79 8.02 4.58
CA ILE A 94 1.92 7.34 3.93
C ILE A 94 1.76 5.83 3.99
N ILE A 95 1.46 5.27 5.16
CA ILE A 95 1.21 3.83 5.34
C ILE A 95 0.10 3.35 4.41
N ASN A 96 -1.06 4.03 4.41
CA ASN A 96 -2.20 3.62 3.60
C ASN A 96 -1.96 3.80 2.10
N GLY A 97 -1.22 4.83 1.71
CA GLY A 97 -0.76 5.00 0.34
C GLY A 97 0.10 3.82 -0.12
N TYR A 98 1.04 3.38 0.71
CA TYR A 98 1.88 2.23 0.41
C TYR A 98 1.09 0.91 0.38
N LEU A 99 0.27 0.64 1.40
CA LEU A 99 -0.52 -0.59 1.47
C LEU A 99 -1.50 -0.71 0.28
N GLY A 100 -2.19 0.40 -0.07
CA GLY A 100 -3.10 0.42 -1.21
C GLY A 100 -2.42 0.18 -2.55
N ARG A 101 -1.10 0.47 -2.64
CA ARG A 101 -0.30 0.26 -3.86
C ARG A 101 0.31 -1.13 -3.97
N THR A 102 0.46 -1.86 -2.86
CA THR A 102 1.27 -3.08 -2.85
C THR A 102 0.55 -4.32 -2.35
N ARG A 103 0.02 -4.28 -1.13
CA ARG A 103 -0.48 -5.48 -0.44
C ARG A 103 -1.97 -5.43 -0.11
N GLY A 104 -2.59 -4.31 -0.40
CA GLY A 104 -3.94 -4.05 0.07
C GLY A 104 -4.02 -3.86 1.60
N GLY A 105 -5.20 -3.52 2.06
CA GLY A 105 -5.47 -3.26 3.47
C GLY A 105 -5.40 -1.77 3.83
N LYS A 106 -5.88 -1.44 5.03
CA LYS A 106 -5.99 -0.06 5.49
C LYS A 106 -5.75 0.03 6.99
N VAL A 107 -4.82 0.88 7.39
CA VAL A 107 -4.58 1.21 8.80
C VAL A 107 -5.50 2.37 9.20
N SER A 108 -6.31 2.17 10.24
CA SER A 108 -7.19 3.20 10.83
C SER A 108 -6.46 3.99 11.93
N PHE A 109 -7.01 5.13 12.34
CA PHE A 109 -6.53 5.84 13.53
C PHE A 109 -6.63 4.97 14.79
N THR A 110 -7.69 4.18 14.90
CA THR A 110 -7.89 3.29 16.05
C THR A 110 -6.79 2.23 16.16
N HIS A 111 -6.23 1.74 15.05
CA HIS A 111 -5.09 0.81 15.07
C HIS A 111 -3.86 1.47 15.68
N LEU A 112 -3.49 2.67 15.22
CA LEU A 112 -2.29 3.38 15.72
C LEU A 112 -2.45 3.81 17.16
N ILE A 113 -3.62 4.35 17.52
CA ILE A 113 -3.90 4.79 18.90
C ILE A 113 -3.99 3.57 19.83
N GLY A 114 -4.67 2.50 19.41
CA GLY A 114 -4.76 1.27 20.21
C GLY A 114 -3.39 0.64 20.46
N TYR A 115 -2.52 0.61 19.47
CA TYR A 115 -1.16 0.14 19.62
C TYR A 115 -0.34 1.04 20.56
N ALA A 116 -0.46 2.38 20.43
CA ALA A 116 0.18 3.32 21.34
C ALA A 116 -0.31 3.16 22.79
N VAL A 117 -1.61 2.90 23.00
CA VAL A 117 -2.18 2.60 24.33
C VAL A 117 -1.56 1.35 24.92
N VAL A 118 -1.50 0.25 24.16
CA VAL A 118 -0.89 -1.01 24.60
C VAL A 118 0.59 -0.81 24.96
N ARG A 119 1.35 -0.12 24.09
CA ARG A 119 2.76 0.19 24.33
C ARG A 119 2.96 1.07 25.58
N ALA A 120 2.15 2.11 25.73
CA ALA A 120 2.25 3.02 26.89
C ALA A 120 2.02 2.29 28.23
N ILE A 121 1.08 1.35 28.26
CA ILE A 121 0.83 0.52 29.43
C ILE A 121 2.04 -0.40 29.70
N SER A 122 2.53 -1.09 28.67
CA SER A 122 3.60 -2.09 28.81
C SER A 122 4.93 -1.46 29.18
N ASP A 123 5.27 -0.32 28.56
CA ASP A 123 6.59 0.28 28.68
C ASP A 123 6.73 1.20 29.90
N THR A 124 5.67 1.94 30.27
CA THR A 124 5.78 3.06 31.20
C THR A 124 4.77 3.03 32.34
N ALA A 125 3.56 2.54 32.09
CA ALA A 125 2.47 2.65 33.04
C ALA A 125 1.77 1.29 33.32
N PRO A 126 2.49 0.26 33.79
CA PRO A 126 1.92 -1.07 34.00
C PRO A 126 0.80 -1.09 35.06
N ALA A 127 0.76 -0.11 35.94
CA ALA A 127 -0.33 0.06 36.90
C ALA A 127 -1.69 0.26 36.20
N MET A 128 -1.72 0.80 34.97
CA MET A 128 -2.95 1.02 34.20
C MET A 128 -3.59 -0.31 33.74
N ASN A 129 -2.88 -1.44 33.79
CA ASN A 129 -3.42 -2.77 33.55
C ASN A 129 -3.96 -3.46 34.81
N ALA A 130 -3.92 -2.77 35.98
CA ALA A 130 -4.40 -3.33 37.21
C ALA A 130 -5.94 -3.25 37.33
N SER A 131 -6.55 -4.25 37.96
CA SER A 131 -7.98 -4.25 38.28
C SER A 131 -8.22 -4.61 39.73
N TYR A 132 -9.35 -4.14 40.24
CA TYR A 132 -9.81 -4.42 41.62
C TYR A 132 -10.64 -5.71 41.63
N LEU A 133 -10.40 -6.55 42.60
CA LEU A 133 -11.24 -7.70 42.90
C LEU A 133 -11.36 -7.87 44.44
N GLN A 134 -12.33 -8.65 44.86
CA GLN A 134 -12.43 -9.12 46.24
C GLN A 134 -12.16 -10.64 46.26
N ASP A 135 -11.44 -11.11 47.27
CA ASP A 135 -11.28 -12.53 47.50
C ASP A 135 -12.58 -13.15 48.12
N ALA A 136 -12.54 -14.45 48.36
CA ALA A 136 -13.69 -15.17 48.89
C ALA A 136 -14.18 -14.67 50.26
N ASP A 137 -13.29 -14.03 51.02
CA ASP A 137 -13.57 -13.47 52.34
C ASP A 137 -13.98 -11.99 52.29
N GLY A 138 -14.10 -11.42 51.06
CA GLY A 138 -14.48 -10.03 50.83
C GLY A 138 -13.31 -9.03 50.97
N ASN A 139 -12.06 -9.49 51.13
CA ASN A 139 -10.93 -8.60 51.26
C ASN A 139 -10.54 -7.98 49.91
N PRO A 140 -10.16 -6.71 49.87
CA PRO A 140 -9.74 -6.03 48.65
C PRO A 140 -8.42 -6.60 48.15
N ARG A 141 -8.35 -6.87 46.83
CA ARG A 141 -7.17 -7.38 46.10
C ARG A 141 -6.93 -6.58 44.81
N VAL A 142 -5.68 -6.47 44.44
CA VAL A 142 -5.27 -5.90 43.13
C VAL A 142 -4.78 -7.03 42.28
N MET A 143 -5.40 -7.21 41.15
CA MET A 143 -4.92 -8.12 40.09
C MET A 143 -4.08 -7.32 39.09
N ARG A 144 -2.91 -7.85 38.74
CA ARG A 144 -1.99 -7.28 37.75
C ARG A 144 -1.70 -8.33 36.66
N PRO A 145 -2.47 -8.33 35.58
CA PRO A 145 -2.22 -9.25 34.46
C PRO A 145 -0.83 -9.02 33.85
N GLU A 146 -0.14 -10.09 33.46
CA GLU A 146 1.20 -10.03 32.85
C GLU A 146 1.19 -9.40 31.46
N SER A 147 0.08 -9.51 30.74
CA SER A 147 -0.05 -8.94 29.40
C SER A 147 -1.32 -8.10 29.27
N VAL A 148 -1.27 -7.13 28.36
CA VAL A 148 -2.43 -6.31 28.00
C VAL A 148 -3.28 -7.07 26.96
N SER A 149 -4.57 -7.25 27.26
CA SER A 149 -5.56 -7.74 26.34
C SER A 149 -6.58 -6.62 26.06
N LEU A 150 -6.57 -6.10 24.82
CA LEU A 150 -7.30 -4.90 24.46
C LEU A 150 -8.70 -5.23 23.94
N GLY A 151 -9.73 -4.90 24.72
CA GLY A 151 -11.12 -4.85 24.25
C GLY A 151 -11.33 -3.64 23.35
N VAL A 152 -11.96 -3.83 22.20
CA VAL A 152 -12.25 -2.74 21.26
C VAL A 152 -13.75 -2.60 21.08
N ALA A 153 -14.29 -1.43 21.43
CA ALA A 153 -15.71 -1.14 21.25
C ALA A 153 -16.02 -0.91 19.77
N VAL A 154 -16.82 -1.79 19.19
CA VAL A 154 -17.26 -1.75 17.77
C VAL A 154 -18.76 -1.51 17.73
N ASP A 155 -19.17 -0.40 17.11
CA ASP A 155 -20.56 -0.05 16.89
C ASP A 155 -21.04 -0.59 15.52
N LEU A 156 -22.02 -1.48 15.55
CA LEU A 156 -22.62 -2.08 14.36
C LEU A 156 -24.01 -1.55 14.12
N GLN A 157 -24.26 -1.04 12.94
CA GLN A 157 -25.60 -0.74 12.46
C GLN A 157 -26.17 -1.97 11.75
N LYS A 158 -27.30 -2.47 12.23
CA LYS A 158 -28.02 -3.58 11.60
C LYS A 158 -28.86 -3.10 10.42
N SER A 159 -29.32 -4.04 9.59
CA SER A 159 -30.18 -3.75 8.45
C SER A 159 -31.53 -3.12 8.80
N ASP A 160 -32.01 -3.30 10.04
CA ASP A 160 -33.21 -2.68 10.59
C ASP A 160 -33.00 -1.26 11.13
N GLY A 161 -31.77 -0.71 10.99
CA GLY A 161 -31.36 0.59 11.50
C GLY A 161 -31.00 0.61 12.98
N SER A 162 -31.21 -0.47 13.74
CA SER A 162 -30.79 -0.57 15.13
C SER A 162 -29.25 -0.64 15.26
N ARG A 163 -28.73 -0.14 16.38
CA ARG A 163 -27.29 -0.19 16.70
C ARG A 163 -26.99 -1.21 17.78
N MET A 164 -25.88 -1.89 17.63
CA MET A 164 -25.40 -2.85 18.61
C MET A 164 -23.90 -2.59 18.89
N LEU A 165 -23.57 -2.39 20.16
CA LEU A 165 -22.20 -2.24 20.62
C LEU A 165 -21.66 -3.61 21.02
N LEU A 166 -20.52 -3.99 20.44
CA LEU A 166 -19.76 -5.19 20.78
C LEU A 166 -18.36 -4.78 21.23
N VAL A 167 -17.77 -5.54 22.16
CA VAL A 167 -16.41 -5.29 22.67
C VAL A 167 -15.58 -6.57 22.58
N PRO A 168 -15.22 -7.01 21.36
CA PRO A 168 -14.31 -8.14 21.17
C PRO A 168 -12.88 -7.78 21.60
N VAL A 169 -12.02 -8.80 21.78
CA VAL A 169 -10.73 -8.66 22.47
C VAL A 169 -9.55 -9.09 21.57
N VAL A 170 -8.58 -8.20 21.43
CA VAL A 170 -7.24 -8.54 20.93
C VAL A 170 -6.42 -9.05 22.11
N ARG A 171 -6.22 -10.36 22.19
CA ARG A 171 -5.55 -11.00 23.33
C ARG A 171 -4.04 -10.85 23.26
N HIS A 172 -3.40 -10.74 24.42
CA HIS A 172 -1.93 -10.65 24.55
C HIS A 172 -1.30 -9.59 23.65
N ALA A 173 -1.99 -8.46 23.47
CA ALA A 173 -1.63 -7.40 22.54
C ALA A 173 -0.22 -6.83 22.81
N SER A 174 0.24 -6.86 24.06
CA SER A 174 1.58 -6.39 24.46
C SER A 174 2.73 -7.25 23.93
N GLY A 175 2.47 -8.48 23.53
CA GLY A 175 3.47 -9.39 22.91
C GLY A 175 3.53 -9.31 21.38
N LEU A 176 2.70 -8.47 20.75
CA LEU A 176 2.61 -8.37 19.29
C LEU A 176 3.38 -7.15 18.80
N ASP A 177 4.08 -7.31 17.66
CA ASP A 177 4.50 -6.16 16.86
C ASP A 177 3.29 -5.50 16.17
N PHE A 178 3.50 -4.37 15.50
CA PHE A 178 2.38 -3.66 14.88
C PHE A 178 1.67 -4.50 13.79
N ARG A 179 2.39 -5.30 13.03
CA ARG A 179 1.80 -6.18 12.01
C ARG A 179 0.91 -7.25 12.64
N GLY A 180 1.39 -7.90 13.68
CA GLY A 180 0.62 -8.89 14.44
C GLY A 180 -0.62 -8.30 15.10
N PHE A 181 -0.47 -7.11 15.72
CA PHE A 181 -1.58 -6.37 16.32
C PHE A 181 -2.64 -5.96 15.28
N TRP A 182 -2.22 -5.38 14.15
CA TRP A 182 -3.11 -5.02 13.05
C TRP A 182 -3.83 -6.24 12.46
N GLY A 183 -3.10 -7.33 12.22
CA GLY A 183 -3.68 -8.58 11.74
C GLY A 183 -4.74 -9.17 12.66
N ALA A 184 -4.45 -9.24 13.97
CA ALA A 184 -5.39 -9.72 14.98
C ALA A 184 -6.64 -8.82 15.08
N TYR A 185 -6.44 -7.50 15.00
CA TYR A 185 -7.54 -6.54 15.00
C TYR A 185 -8.44 -6.70 13.77
N GLU A 186 -7.88 -6.77 12.56
CA GLU A 186 -8.63 -6.94 11.31
C GLU A 186 -9.37 -8.28 11.26
N GLU A 187 -8.77 -9.36 11.76
CA GLU A 187 -9.43 -10.65 11.88
C GLU A 187 -10.66 -10.57 12.81
N MET A 188 -10.50 -9.90 13.95
CA MET A 188 -11.59 -9.66 14.88
C MET A 188 -12.72 -8.86 14.21
N ILE A 189 -12.42 -7.77 13.50
CA ILE A 189 -13.42 -6.96 12.76
C ILE A 189 -14.12 -7.79 11.68
N ARG A 190 -13.39 -8.66 10.99
CA ARG A 190 -13.96 -9.56 9.98
C ARG A 190 -14.96 -10.53 10.62
N LYS A 191 -14.63 -11.11 11.78
CA LYS A 191 -15.57 -11.96 12.54
C LYS A 191 -16.82 -11.20 12.97
N VAL A 192 -16.64 -9.94 13.44
CA VAL A 192 -17.74 -9.03 13.80
C VAL A 192 -18.68 -8.82 12.59
N ARG A 193 -18.14 -8.42 11.43
CA ARG A 193 -18.93 -8.18 10.21
C ARG A 193 -19.61 -9.43 9.67
N ALA A 194 -18.97 -10.58 9.79
CA ALA A 194 -19.51 -11.86 9.37
C ALA A 194 -20.50 -12.48 10.39
N ASN A 195 -20.72 -11.82 11.54
CA ASN A 195 -21.51 -12.33 12.68
C ASN A 195 -21.05 -13.73 13.14
N LYS A 196 -19.72 -13.95 13.16
CA LYS A 196 -19.06 -15.22 13.52
C LYS A 196 -18.28 -15.14 14.83
N LEU A 197 -18.67 -14.24 15.73
CA LEU A 197 -18.06 -14.13 17.05
C LEU A 197 -18.52 -15.27 17.98
N SER A 198 -17.58 -15.84 18.70
CA SER A 198 -17.82 -16.80 19.78
C SER A 198 -17.82 -16.09 21.15
N PRO A 199 -18.36 -16.69 22.21
CA PRO A 199 -18.26 -16.14 23.56
C PRO A 199 -16.82 -15.88 23.99
N ASP A 200 -15.87 -16.67 23.53
CA ASP A 200 -14.45 -16.53 23.81
C ASP A 200 -13.86 -15.24 23.23
N ASP A 201 -14.35 -14.76 22.09
CA ASP A 201 -13.85 -13.52 21.48
C ASP A 201 -14.14 -12.26 22.36
N PHE A 202 -14.99 -12.37 23.37
CA PHE A 202 -15.34 -11.31 24.32
C PHE A 202 -14.67 -11.43 25.70
N ALA A 203 -13.98 -12.54 25.96
CA ALA A 203 -13.45 -12.85 27.25
C ALA A 203 -12.00 -12.35 27.44
N GLY A 204 -11.65 -11.95 28.66
CA GLY A 204 -10.27 -11.69 29.06
C GLY A 204 -9.75 -10.28 28.71
N ALA A 205 -10.60 -9.32 28.38
CA ALA A 205 -10.17 -7.93 28.22
C ALA A 205 -9.67 -7.36 29.55
N THR A 206 -8.45 -6.82 29.56
CA THR A 206 -7.89 -6.13 30.73
C THR A 206 -8.07 -4.63 30.65
N VAL A 207 -8.07 -4.08 29.44
CA VAL A 207 -8.27 -2.66 29.12
C VAL A 207 -9.23 -2.57 27.94
N THR A 208 -10.06 -1.53 27.90
CA THR A 208 -10.97 -1.29 26.77
C THR A 208 -10.66 0.02 26.07
N LEU A 209 -10.74 0.03 24.74
CA LEU A 209 -10.66 1.20 23.88
C LEU A 209 -12.02 1.46 23.21
N THR A 210 -12.55 2.68 23.35
CA THR A 210 -13.74 3.13 22.65
C THR A 210 -13.44 4.37 21.82
N ASN A 211 -13.96 4.44 20.59
CA ASN A 211 -13.70 5.56 19.70
C ASN A 211 -15.00 6.21 19.18
N PRO A 212 -15.70 6.99 20.04
CA PRO A 212 -16.87 7.76 19.63
C PRO A 212 -16.52 8.96 18.73
N GLY A 213 -15.24 9.29 18.58
CA GLY A 213 -14.76 10.35 17.68
C GLY A 213 -15.08 10.10 16.22
N THR A 214 -15.29 8.85 15.80
CA THR A 214 -15.71 8.51 14.44
C THR A 214 -17.08 9.05 14.05
N ILE A 215 -17.92 9.37 15.00
CA ILE A 215 -19.25 10.00 14.82
C ILE A 215 -19.28 11.47 15.27
N GLY A 216 -18.10 12.09 15.49
CA GLY A 216 -17.98 13.51 15.79
C GLY A 216 -17.96 13.87 17.28
N THR A 217 -17.98 12.91 18.21
CA THR A 217 -17.89 13.19 19.65
C THR A 217 -16.49 13.70 19.97
N GLN A 218 -16.36 14.91 20.49
CA GLN A 218 -15.06 15.53 20.80
C GLN A 218 -14.35 14.85 21.98
N GLN A 219 -15.10 14.51 23.01
CA GLN A 219 -14.61 13.80 24.19
C GLN A 219 -15.73 13.04 24.87
N SER A 220 -15.40 11.96 25.55
CA SER A 220 -16.36 11.16 26.30
C SER A 220 -15.77 10.69 27.62
N VAL A 221 -16.64 10.44 28.58
CA VAL A 221 -16.35 9.78 29.85
C VAL A 221 -17.00 8.41 29.82
N PRO A 222 -16.33 7.40 29.24
CA PRO A 222 -16.92 6.07 29.10
C PRO A 222 -17.04 5.40 30.48
N ARG A 223 -18.06 4.56 30.65
CA ARG A 223 -18.26 3.79 31.87
C ARG A 223 -17.29 2.60 31.91
N LEU A 224 -16.60 2.46 33.01
CA LEU A 224 -15.70 1.36 33.28
C LEU A 224 -16.50 0.05 33.48
N MET A 225 -16.06 -1.01 32.84
CA MET A 225 -16.68 -2.33 33.00
C MET A 225 -16.17 -3.01 34.27
N PRO A 226 -17.02 -3.74 35.00
CA PRO A 226 -16.57 -4.54 36.15
C PRO A 226 -15.44 -5.49 35.77
N GLY A 227 -14.40 -5.59 36.61
CA GLY A 227 -13.23 -6.43 36.36
C GLY A 227 -12.13 -5.81 35.49
N GLN A 228 -12.35 -4.62 34.96
CA GLN A 228 -11.32 -3.84 34.25
C GLN A 228 -10.90 -2.62 35.10
N GLY A 229 -9.62 -2.25 34.97
CA GLY A 229 -9.09 -1.08 35.65
C GLY A 229 -9.09 0.19 34.82
N LEU A 230 -9.16 0.07 33.51
CA LEU A 230 -9.00 1.18 32.54
C LEU A 230 -9.93 1.04 31.33
N ILE A 231 -10.56 2.14 30.95
CA ILE A 231 -11.17 2.31 29.64
C ILE A 231 -10.69 3.64 29.02
N VAL A 232 -10.21 3.56 27.78
CA VAL A 232 -9.69 4.70 27.03
C VAL A 232 -10.73 5.16 26.01
N GLY A 233 -11.09 6.43 26.04
CA GLY A 233 -11.97 7.06 25.08
C GLY A 233 -11.16 7.92 24.09
N VAL A 234 -11.51 7.81 22.80
CA VAL A 234 -10.87 8.57 21.71
C VAL A 234 -11.88 9.53 21.12
N GLY A 235 -11.60 10.83 21.19
CA GLY A 235 -12.45 11.87 20.64
C GLY A 235 -12.28 12.05 19.13
N SER A 236 -13.07 12.96 18.55
CA SER A 236 -12.97 13.33 17.15
C SER A 236 -11.65 14.03 16.84
N LEU A 237 -11.16 13.78 15.64
CA LEU A 237 -9.98 14.43 15.08
C LEU A 237 -10.45 15.65 14.31
N ASP A 238 -10.24 16.85 14.88
CA ASP A 238 -10.75 18.11 14.33
C ASP A 238 -9.86 19.28 14.72
N PHE A 239 -9.99 20.40 14.00
CA PHE A 239 -9.34 21.64 14.41
C PHE A 239 -9.90 22.16 15.74
N PRO A 240 -9.08 22.88 16.55
CA PRO A 240 -9.62 23.59 17.69
C PRO A 240 -10.78 24.52 17.28
N PRO A 241 -11.80 24.70 18.13
CA PRO A 241 -13.01 25.44 17.75
C PRO A 241 -12.74 26.84 17.18
N GLU A 242 -11.70 27.51 17.66
CA GLU A 242 -11.27 28.85 17.27
C GLU A 242 -10.81 28.92 15.80
N TRP A 243 -10.40 27.77 15.22
CA TRP A 243 -9.83 27.69 13.88
C TRP A 243 -10.75 26.98 12.86
N LYS A 244 -11.91 26.51 13.28
CA LYS A 244 -12.84 25.76 12.36
C LYS A 244 -13.31 26.56 11.17
N ALA A 245 -13.39 27.89 11.29
CA ALA A 245 -13.84 28.78 10.22
C ALA A 245 -12.70 29.32 9.36
N ALA A 246 -11.42 29.03 9.70
CA ALA A 246 -10.29 29.50 8.91
C ALA A 246 -10.13 28.68 7.63
N ASP A 247 -9.71 29.36 6.57
CA ASP A 247 -9.48 28.70 5.30
C ASP A 247 -8.26 27.75 5.36
N PRO A 248 -8.27 26.62 4.60
CA PRO A 248 -7.21 25.61 4.67
C PRO A 248 -5.80 26.12 4.36
N ILE A 249 -5.65 27.10 3.47
CA ILE A 249 -4.35 27.67 3.10
C ILE A 249 -3.79 28.44 4.30
N THR A 250 -4.60 29.29 4.92
CA THR A 250 -4.22 30.03 6.13
C THR A 250 -3.83 29.10 7.27
N LEU A 251 -4.59 28.00 7.49
CA LEU A 251 -4.24 27.00 8.50
C LEU A 251 -2.89 26.34 8.23
N ALA A 252 -2.61 26.00 6.97
CA ALA A 252 -1.34 25.40 6.55
C ALA A 252 -0.16 26.39 6.72
N GLU A 253 -0.35 27.65 6.34
CA GLU A 253 0.67 28.69 6.49
C GLU A 253 1.01 28.99 7.95
N LEU A 254 -0.01 29.03 8.81
CA LEU A 254 0.15 29.25 10.26
C LEU A 254 0.63 28.01 11.02
N GLY A 255 0.69 26.84 10.38
CA GLY A 255 1.05 25.59 11.04
C GLY A 255 0.01 25.11 12.05
N ILE A 256 -1.28 25.44 11.85
CA ILE A 256 -2.36 24.99 12.69
C ILE A 256 -2.74 23.56 12.32
N SER A 257 -2.72 22.67 13.30
CA SER A 257 -3.07 21.26 13.10
C SER A 257 -4.33 20.86 13.88
N LYS A 258 -4.95 19.77 13.41
CA LYS A 258 -6.02 19.12 14.17
C LYS A 258 -5.49 18.53 15.46
N VAL A 259 -6.39 18.40 16.42
CA VAL A 259 -6.14 17.77 17.71
C VAL A 259 -7.11 16.61 17.93
N ILE A 260 -6.71 15.67 18.78
CA ILE A 260 -7.53 14.57 19.24
C ILE A 260 -7.49 14.54 20.76
N THR A 261 -8.65 14.44 21.41
CA THR A 261 -8.70 14.31 22.87
C THR A 261 -8.82 12.85 23.25
N ILE A 262 -7.90 12.39 24.08
CA ILE A 262 -7.89 11.03 24.64
C ILE A 262 -8.28 11.13 26.12
N SER A 263 -9.26 10.33 26.53
CA SER A 263 -9.68 10.20 27.92
C SER A 263 -9.25 8.86 28.52
N SER A 264 -8.85 8.88 29.77
CA SER A 264 -8.52 7.71 30.58
C SER A 264 -9.46 7.68 31.78
N THR A 265 -10.45 6.79 31.74
CA THR A 265 -11.35 6.54 32.88
C THR A 265 -10.89 5.27 33.59
N TYR A 266 -10.61 5.36 34.85
CA TYR A 266 -9.96 4.28 35.61
C TYR A 266 -10.60 4.07 36.99
N ASP A 267 -10.38 2.86 37.53
CA ASP A 267 -10.81 2.51 38.88
C ASP A 267 -9.86 3.14 39.92
N HIS A 268 -10.34 4.18 40.61
CA HIS A 268 -9.52 4.96 41.53
C HIS A 268 -9.15 4.21 42.83
N ARG A 269 -9.67 3.00 43.01
CA ARG A 269 -9.25 2.12 44.15
C ARG A 269 -7.86 1.53 43.92
N VAL A 270 -7.46 1.32 42.65
CA VAL A 270 -6.22 0.61 42.25
C VAL A 270 -5.29 1.41 41.38
N ILE A 271 -5.79 2.47 40.71
CA ILE A 271 -5.02 3.36 39.82
C ILE A 271 -5.12 4.78 40.36
N GLN A 272 -3.98 5.46 40.47
CA GLN A 272 -3.90 6.84 40.95
C GLN A 272 -3.90 7.86 39.82
N GLY A 273 -4.30 9.10 40.08
CA GLY A 273 -4.35 10.16 39.06
C GLY A 273 -3.01 10.45 38.38
N ALA A 274 -1.91 10.36 39.16
CA ALA A 274 -0.55 10.51 38.61
C ALA A 274 -0.21 9.44 37.58
N GLU A 275 -0.60 8.19 37.81
CA GLU A 275 -0.38 7.06 36.86
C GLU A 275 -1.16 7.28 35.58
N SER A 276 -2.43 7.71 35.69
CA SER A 276 -3.25 8.07 34.53
C SER A 276 -2.66 9.25 33.74
N GLY A 277 -2.12 10.26 34.43
CA GLY A 277 -1.45 11.40 33.81
C GLY A 277 -0.17 11.00 33.05
N LEU A 278 0.67 10.15 33.66
CA LEU A 278 1.88 9.62 33.01
C LEU A 278 1.53 8.71 31.82
N PHE A 279 0.53 7.87 31.97
CA PHE A 279 0.02 7.04 30.89
C PHE A 279 -0.42 7.88 29.66
N LEU A 280 -1.28 8.88 29.87
CA LEU A 280 -1.73 9.75 28.79
C LEU A 280 -0.58 10.55 28.17
N LYS A 281 0.39 10.98 29.00
CA LYS A 281 1.60 11.62 28.47
C LYS A 281 2.38 10.67 27.58
N ARG A 282 2.56 9.43 28.00
CA ARG A 282 3.27 8.43 27.19
C ARG A 282 2.55 8.12 25.87
N VAL A 283 1.22 8.02 25.89
CA VAL A 283 0.43 7.88 24.66
C VAL A 283 0.68 9.06 23.72
N GLU A 284 0.67 10.30 24.23
CA GLU A 284 1.01 11.49 23.42
C GLU A 284 2.43 11.39 22.86
N ASP A 285 3.43 11.06 23.70
CA ASP A 285 4.83 10.97 23.30
C ASP A 285 4.99 9.95 22.13
N LEU A 286 4.36 8.78 22.22
CA LEU A 286 4.36 7.79 21.15
C LEU A 286 3.68 8.31 19.88
N LEU A 287 2.52 8.94 20.00
CA LEU A 287 1.80 9.52 18.84
C LEU A 287 2.56 10.71 18.22
N LEU A 288 3.46 11.37 18.98
CA LEU A 288 4.40 12.37 18.48
C LEU A 288 5.74 11.77 18.01
N GLY A 289 5.83 10.43 17.91
CA GLY A 289 6.97 9.72 17.32
C GLY A 289 8.16 9.49 18.24
N VAL A 290 8.01 9.75 19.55
CA VAL A 290 9.09 9.48 20.52
C VAL A 290 9.44 7.99 20.50
N ASP A 291 10.71 7.68 20.70
CA ASP A 291 11.31 6.33 20.69
C ASP A 291 11.11 5.59 19.37
N GLY A 292 10.99 6.31 18.26
CA GLY A 292 10.86 5.72 16.93
C GLY A 292 9.55 4.95 16.70
N PHE A 293 8.46 5.36 17.33
CA PHE A 293 7.16 4.66 17.25
C PHE A 293 6.71 4.41 15.80
N TYR A 294 6.79 5.42 14.94
CA TYR A 294 6.40 5.25 13.54
C TYR A 294 7.44 4.49 12.71
N ASP A 295 8.72 4.57 13.07
CA ASP A 295 9.77 3.79 12.41
C ASP A 295 9.57 2.30 12.66
N GLU A 296 9.16 1.92 13.87
CA GLU A 296 8.76 0.55 14.22
C GLU A 296 7.53 0.11 13.41
N VAL A 297 6.49 0.94 13.33
CA VAL A 297 5.27 0.66 12.55
C VAL A 297 5.58 0.48 11.07
N PHE A 298 6.40 1.36 10.49
CA PHE A 298 6.80 1.29 9.08
C PHE A 298 7.58 0.01 8.80
N ARG A 299 8.55 -0.31 9.64
CA ARG A 299 9.35 -1.54 9.52
C ARG A 299 8.47 -2.79 9.64
N ALA A 300 7.58 -2.86 10.61
CA ALA A 300 6.66 -3.98 10.78
C ALA A 300 5.76 -4.19 9.57
N LEU A 301 5.34 -3.12 8.89
CA LEU A 301 4.53 -3.19 7.67
C LEU A 301 5.35 -3.34 6.39
N GLY A 302 6.69 -3.20 6.46
CA GLY A 302 7.58 -3.22 5.30
C GLY A 302 7.41 -1.99 4.42
N VAL A 303 7.08 -0.84 5.00
CA VAL A 303 7.04 0.44 4.30
C VAL A 303 8.48 0.91 4.06
N PRO A 304 8.93 1.14 2.80
CA PRO A 304 10.32 1.45 2.50
C PRO A 304 10.69 2.93 2.71
N TYR A 305 9.73 3.74 3.15
CA TYR A 305 9.93 5.17 3.38
C TYR A 305 10.34 5.46 4.81
N GLU A 306 11.08 6.55 5.01
CA GLU A 306 11.30 7.09 6.35
C GLU A 306 9.99 7.65 6.92
N ALA A 307 9.74 7.39 8.20
CA ALA A 307 8.61 7.98 8.89
C ALA A 307 8.83 9.48 9.08
N VAL A 308 7.78 10.27 8.83
CA VAL A 308 7.85 11.71 9.09
C VAL A 308 8.00 11.94 10.60
N GLN A 309 8.91 12.81 10.97
CA GLN A 309 9.23 13.14 12.37
C GLN A 309 8.52 14.41 12.81
N TRP A 310 8.15 14.47 14.11
CA TRP A 310 7.65 15.69 14.72
C TRP A 310 8.75 16.75 14.81
N ARG A 311 8.49 17.95 14.31
CA ARG A 311 9.36 19.13 14.45
C ARG A 311 8.53 20.35 14.74
N ARG A 312 9.10 21.30 15.46
CA ARG A 312 8.47 22.63 15.63
C ARG A 312 8.49 23.35 14.30
N ASP A 313 7.40 24.04 13.97
CA ASP A 313 7.40 24.98 12.85
C ASP A 313 8.35 26.15 13.16
N VAL A 314 9.08 26.57 12.16
CA VAL A 314 10.03 27.68 12.28
C VAL A 314 9.44 28.87 11.53
N ASN A 315 9.28 29.99 12.22
CA ASN A 315 8.94 31.25 11.58
C ASN A 315 10.24 31.94 11.15
N PRO A 316 10.62 31.86 9.84
CA PRO A 316 11.87 32.44 9.39
C PRO A 316 11.83 33.96 9.43
N ILE A 317 13.00 34.60 9.71
CA ILE A 317 13.14 36.03 9.70
C ILE A 317 12.89 36.59 8.30
N ASP A 318 13.36 35.86 7.27
CA ASP A 318 13.15 36.18 5.84
C ASP A 318 12.24 35.11 5.23
N ARG A 319 10.95 35.41 5.16
CA ARG A 319 9.92 34.49 4.61
C ARG A 319 10.10 34.25 3.12
N ASP A 320 10.43 35.30 2.36
CA ASP A 320 10.55 35.22 0.89
C ASP A 320 11.72 34.32 0.52
N ARG A 321 12.85 34.51 1.17
CA ARG A 321 14.03 33.65 0.98
C ARG A 321 13.74 32.21 1.36
N SER A 322 13.12 31.99 2.50
CA SER A 322 12.75 30.62 2.95
C SER A 322 11.79 29.94 1.97
N MET A 323 10.81 30.65 1.43
CA MET A 323 9.89 30.11 0.42
C MET A 323 10.61 29.77 -0.89
N LEU A 324 11.57 30.59 -1.34
CA LEU A 324 12.41 30.30 -2.52
C LEU A 324 13.27 29.06 -2.30
N GLU A 325 13.93 28.93 -1.14
CA GLU A 325 14.75 27.78 -0.78
C GLU A 325 13.89 26.49 -0.77
N LYS A 326 12.70 26.54 -0.19
CA LYS A 326 11.75 25.40 -0.18
C LYS A 326 11.22 25.08 -1.59
N GLN A 327 10.94 26.09 -2.42
CA GLN A 327 10.53 25.87 -3.81
C GLN A 327 11.63 25.15 -4.60
N MET A 328 12.89 25.56 -4.43
CA MET A 328 14.03 24.87 -5.05
C MET A 328 14.18 23.44 -4.54
N ALA A 329 13.98 23.22 -3.24
CA ALA A 329 13.99 21.91 -2.62
C ALA A 329 12.92 20.99 -3.22
N VAL A 330 11.70 21.49 -3.40
CA VAL A 330 10.59 20.72 -4.01
C VAL A 330 10.87 20.41 -5.48
N ALA A 331 11.36 21.37 -6.25
CA ALA A 331 11.73 21.13 -7.66
C ALA A 331 12.83 20.04 -7.76
N ASN A 332 13.82 20.09 -6.87
CA ASN A 332 14.86 19.07 -6.83
C ASN A 332 14.30 17.70 -6.40
N LEU A 333 13.41 17.66 -5.42
CA LEU A 333 12.75 16.44 -4.96
C LEU A 333 11.94 15.76 -6.08
N ILE A 334 11.21 16.54 -6.89
CA ILE A 334 10.51 16.04 -8.09
C ILE A 334 11.52 15.40 -9.05
N ARG A 335 12.59 16.13 -9.36
CA ARG A 335 13.63 15.64 -10.27
C ARG A 335 14.28 14.35 -9.77
N VAL A 336 14.62 14.28 -8.49
CA VAL A 336 15.28 13.09 -7.93
C VAL A 336 14.37 11.87 -7.93
N HIS A 337 13.07 12.03 -7.69
CA HIS A 337 12.13 10.91 -7.84
C HIS A 337 12.04 10.41 -9.28
N ARG A 338 12.08 11.30 -10.28
CA ARG A 338 12.12 10.92 -11.70
C ARG A 338 13.39 10.15 -12.08
N VAL A 339 14.52 10.47 -11.42
CA VAL A 339 15.83 9.84 -11.68
C VAL A 339 16.02 8.57 -10.87
N ARG A 340 15.59 8.53 -9.61
CA ARG A 340 15.96 7.49 -8.63
C ARG A 340 14.80 6.85 -7.90
N GLY A 341 13.55 7.23 -8.20
CA GLY A 341 12.37 6.67 -7.55
C GLY A 341 12.28 5.14 -7.67
N HIS A 342 12.77 4.58 -8.78
CA HIS A 342 12.85 3.14 -9.02
C HIS A 342 13.63 2.38 -7.93
N LEU A 343 14.57 3.02 -7.21
CA LEU A 343 15.38 2.37 -6.17
C LEU A 343 14.58 1.96 -4.93
N ILE A 344 13.43 2.59 -4.70
CA ILE A 344 12.53 2.29 -3.58
C ILE A 344 11.21 1.67 -4.05
N ALA A 345 11.11 1.29 -5.32
CA ALA A 345 9.97 0.55 -5.82
C ALA A 345 9.96 -0.89 -5.29
N ASP A 346 8.78 -1.44 -5.00
CA ASP A 346 8.60 -2.83 -4.52
C ASP A 346 8.69 -3.81 -5.70
N LEU A 347 9.88 -3.94 -6.26
CA LEU A 347 10.11 -4.72 -7.47
C LEU A 347 10.34 -6.21 -7.21
N ASP A 348 10.96 -6.55 -6.06
CA ASP A 348 11.36 -7.92 -5.77
C ASP A 348 10.23 -8.72 -5.08
N PRO A 349 9.62 -9.71 -5.77
CA PRO A 349 8.59 -10.55 -5.17
C PRO A 349 9.10 -11.36 -3.96
N LEU A 350 10.38 -11.70 -3.91
CA LEU A 350 10.97 -12.44 -2.80
C LEU A 350 11.35 -11.55 -1.62
N ARG A 351 11.46 -10.23 -1.84
CA ARG A 351 12.01 -9.29 -0.85
C ARG A 351 13.31 -9.82 -0.25
N TRP A 352 14.19 -10.18 -1.15
CA TRP A 352 15.51 -10.71 -0.78
C TRP A 352 16.33 -9.67 -0.02
N LYS A 353 16.22 -8.41 -0.44
CA LYS A 353 16.79 -7.26 0.23
C LYS A 353 15.69 -6.28 0.64
N GLU A 354 15.79 -5.72 1.83
CA GLU A 354 14.97 -4.56 2.18
C GLU A 354 15.52 -3.35 1.43
N PRO A 355 14.68 -2.63 0.65
CA PRO A 355 15.12 -1.43 -0.01
C PRO A 355 15.46 -0.37 1.06
N ALA A 356 16.69 0.13 1.04
CA ALA A 356 17.09 1.29 1.83
C ALA A 356 16.69 2.55 1.07
N MET A 357 15.99 3.47 1.74
CA MET A 357 15.61 4.76 1.14
C MET A 357 16.86 5.63 0.96
N PRO A 358 17.22 6.03 -0.28
CA PRO A 358 18.26 7.01 -0.49
C PRO A 358 17.90 8.33 0.17
N ALA A 359 18.84 8.97 0.86
CA ALA A 359 18.60 10.23 1.57
C ALA A 359 18.01 11.31 0.67
N GLU A 360 18.34 11.31 -0.61
CA GLU A 360 17.85 12.28 -1.61
C GLU A 360 16.36 12.15 -1.92
N LEU A 361 15.73 11.02 -1.63
CA LEU A 361 14.29 10.80 -1.79
C LEU A 361 13.49 11.19 -0.54
N ASP A 362 14.18 11.49 0.57
CA ASP A 362 13.56 11.96 1.80
C ASP A 362 13.41 13.49 1.78
N PRO A 363 12.19 14.03 1.86
CA PRO A 363 11.95 15.48 1.97
C PRO A 363 12.73 16.14 3.11
N ALA A 364 12.98 15.42 4.22
CA ALA A 364 13.72 15.96 5.37
C ALA A 364 15.16 16.33 5.04
N THR A 365 15.79 15.67 4.06
CA THR A 365 17.15 15.99 3.56
C THR A 365 17.23 17.41 2.99
N TYR A 366 16.13 17.90 2.45
CA TYR A 366 16.02 19.25 1.88
C TYR A 366 15.47 20.29 2.87
N GLY A 367 15.39 19.95 4.16
CA GLY A 367 14.82 20.83 5.17
C GLY A 367 13.30 21.02 5.08
N LEU A 368 12.62 20.21 4.26
CA LEU A 368 11.15 20.17 4.23
C LEU A 368 10.63 19.41 5.45
N THR A 369 9.65 19.98 6.10
CA THR A 369 9.13 19.48 7.37
C THR A 369 7.67 19.03 7.27
N ILE A 370 7.16 18.45 8.33
CA ILE A 370 5.74 18.08 8.46
C ILE A 370 4.79 19.26 8.17
N TRP A 371 5.22 20.49 8.43
CA TRP A 371 4.43 21.70 8.19
C TRP A 371 4.37 22.13 6.73
N ASP A 372 5.35 21.70 5.92
CA ASP A 372 5.39 22.01 4.50
C ASP A 372 4.45 21.10 3.68
N LEU A 373 3.99 19.98 4.24
CA LEU A 373 3.20 18.98 3.52
C LEU A 373 1.86 19.52 3.00
N ASP A 374 1.26 20.49 3.67
CA ASP A 374 0.00 21.13 3.24
C ASP A 374 0.24 22.45 2.52
N ARG A 375 1.48 22.93 2.43
CA ARG A 375 1.85 24.16 1.72
C ARG A 375 1.93 23.92 0.22
N GLN A 376 1.56 24.94 -0.55
CA GLN A 376 1.46 24.89 -2.00
C GLN A 376 2.79 25.26 -2.67
N PHE A 377 3.21 24.45 -3.63
CA PHE A 377 4.44 24.66 -4.40
C PHE A 377 4.18 24.57 -5.90
N LEU A 378 4.98 25.28 -6.69
CA LEU A 378 5.01 25.13 -8.14
C LEU A 378 5.59 23.75 -8.48
N THR A 379 4.95 23.06 -9.39
CA THR A 379 5.26 21.65 -9.72
C THR A 379 6.12 21.48 -10.97
N GLY A 380 6.19 22.51 -11.82
CA GLY A 380 6.79 22.38 -13.15
C GLY A 380 6.02 21.44 -14.08
N GLY A 381 4.70 21.32 -13.89
CA GLY A 381 3.81 20.51 -14.75
C GLY A 381 3.57 19.07 -14.28
N LEU A 382 4.00 18.70 -13.08
CA LEU A 382 3.74 17.37 -12.51
C LEU A 382 2.23 17.06 -12.54
N ALA A 383 1.83 15.93 -13.14
CA ALA A 383 0.45 15.52 -13.31
C ALA A 383 -0.47 16.58 -13.95
N GLY A 384 0.10 17.47 -14.77
CA GLY A 384 -0.63 18.58 -15.41
C GLY A 384 -1.03 19.73 -14.48
N GLY A 385 -0.65 19.68 -13.18
CA GLY A 385 -0.96 20.72 -12.21
C GLY A 385 0.10 21.82 -12.17
N GLU A 386 -0.29 23.10 -12.08
CA GLU A 386 0.64 24.21 -11.90
C GLU A 386 1.15 24.29 -10.45
N ARG A 387 0.25 24.08 -9.48
CA ARG A 387 0.53 24.09 -8.04
C ARG A 387 -0.15 22.92 -7.35
N LEU A 388 0.59 22.29 -6.44
CA LEU A 388 0.07 21.22 -5.58
C LEU A 388 0.63 21.37 -4.16
N ALA A 389 -0.06 20.84 -3.18
CA ALA A 389 0.50 20.67 -1.85
C ALA A 389 1.66 19.67 -1.89
N LEU A 390 2.70 19.87 -1.08
CA LEU A 390 3.85 18.95 -1.04
C LEU A 390 3.42 17.49 -0.77
N GLY A 391 2.41 17.29 0.08
CA GLY A 391 1.88 15.96 0.34
C GLY A 391 1.29 15.28 -0.90
N ASP A 392 0.63 16.05 -1.77
CA ASP A 392 0.06 15.56 -3.03
C ASP A 392 1.15 15.35 -4.09
N ILE A 393 2.15 16.24 -4.13
CA ILE A 393 3.36 16.06 -4.97
C ILE A 393 4.02 14.70 -4.64
N LEU A 394 4.26 14.43 -3.35
CA LEU A 394 4.86 13.16 -2.91
C LEU A 394 3.96 11.95 -3.24
N HIS A 395 2.65 12.13 -3.17
CA HIS A 395 1.71 11.08 -3.54
C HIS A 395 1.82 10.72 -5.02
N VAL A 396 1.77 11.72 -5.90
CA VAL A 396 1.93 11.53 -7.36
C VAL A 396 3.28 10.89 -7.68
N LEU A 397 4.38 11.38 -7.11
CA LEU A 397 5.72 10.85 -7.36
C LEU A 397 5.87 9.38 -6.90
N ARG A 398 5.34 9.05 -5.73
CA ARG A 398 5.37 7.67 -5.22
C ARG A 398 4.47 6.76 -6.03
N ASP A 399 3.33 7.27 -6.52
CA ASP A 399 2.45 6.51 -7.39
C ASP A 399 3.07 6.21 -8.74
N ALA A 400 3.73 7.18 -9.34
CA ALA A 400 4.35 7.04 -10.65
C ALA A 400 5.62 6.16 -10.62
N TYR A 401 6.47 6.34 -9.59
CA TYR A 401 7.86 5.83 -9.63
C TYR A 401 8.24 4.83 -8.54
N CYS A 402 7.41 4.63 -7.51
CA CYS A 402 7.82 3.88 -6.32
C CYS A 402 6.82 2.79 -5.91
N ARG A 403 5.96 2.35 -6.81
CA ARG A 403 5.02 1.23 -6.57
C ARG A 403 5.69 -0.11 -6.92
N THR A 404 4.98 -0.95 -7.61
CA THR A 404 5.43 -2.22 -8.20
C THR A 404 6.05 -2.02 -9.59
N ILE A 405 6.18 -0.75 -10.02
CA ILE A 405 6.86 -0.34 -11.26
C ILE A 405 7.95 0.66 -10.90
N GLY A 406 9.16 0.44 -11.40
CA GLY A 406 10.27 1.38 -11.39
C GLY A 406 10.59 1.80 -12.81
N ILE A 407 10.85 3.08 -13.06
CA ILE A 407 11.04 3.60 -14.41
C ILE A 407 12.39 4.30 -14.49
N GLU A 408 13.20 3.90 -15.47
CA GLU A 408 14.45 4.58 -15.83
C GLU A 408 14.33 5.19 -17.23
N TYR A 409 14.29 6.52 -17.31
CA TYR A 409 14.16 7.25 -18.58
C TYR A 409 14.91 8.58 -18.59
N MET A 410 15.38 9.07 -17.45
CA MET A 410 16.04 10.36 -17.35
C MET A 410 17.45 10.39 -17.98
N HIS A 411 17.95 9.25 -18.43
CA HIS A 411 19.17 9.13 -19.24
C HIS A 411 18.92 9.39 -20.74
N ILE A 412 17.67 9.41 -21.19
CA ILE A 412 17.27 9.77 -22.55
C ILE A 412 17.56 11.27 -22.74
N GLN A 413 18.21 11.65 -23.84
CA GLN A 413 18.58 13.04 -24.08
C GLN A 413 17.49 13.86 -24.77
N ASP A 414 16.56 13.19 -25.45
CA ASP A 414 15.43 13.88 -26.10
C ASP A 414 14.37 14.29 -25.05
N PRO A 415 14.15 15.60 -24.83
CA PRO A 415 13.17 16.07 -23.85
C PRO A 415 11.73 15.70 -24.22
N LEU A 416 11.41 15.52 -25.51
CA LEU A 416 10.06 15.13 -25.93
C LEU A 416 9.73 13.69 -25.52
N GLU A 417 10.71 12.81 -25.54
CA GLU A 417 10.54 11.43 -25.06
C GLU A 417 10.37 11.39 -23.53
N GLN A 418 11.19 12.19 -22.81
CA GLN A 418 11.06 12.31 -21.35
C GLN A 418 9.68 12.85 -20.96
N GLU A 419 9.25 13.94 -21.60
CA GLU A 419 7.96 14.57 -21.32
C GLU A 419 6.79 13.62 -21.63
N TRP A 420 6.87 12.90 -22.74
CA TRP A 420 5.83 11.93 -23.09
C TRP A 420 5.72 10.83 -22.04
N ILE A 421 6.83 10.26 -21.56
CA ILE A 421 6.83 9.24 -20.50
C ILE A 421 6.20 9.82 -19.23
N GLN A 422 6.58 11.03 -18.81
CA GLN A 422 6.00 11.72 -17.66
C GLN A 422 4.47 11.82 -17.78
N GLN A 423 3.97 12.26 -18.94
CA GLN A 423 2.54 12.38 -19.21
C GLN A 423 1.79 11.04 -19.14
N GLN A 424 2.45 9.91 -19.45
CA GLN A 424 1.83 8.59 -19.40
C GLN A 424 1.77 8.00 -17.97
N VAL A 425 2.60 8.47 -17.04
CA VAL A 425 2.75 7.83 -15.72
C VAL A 425 2.39 8.75 -14.56
N GLU A 426 2.57 10.06 -14.68
CA GLU A 426 2.33 11.01 -13.59
C GLU A 426 0.85 11.39 -13.51
N GLY A 427 0.20 11.10 -12.38
CA GLY A 427 -1.21 11.41 -12.16
C GLY A 427 -2.20 10.50 -12.90
N VAL A 428 -1.73 9.43 -13.52
CA VAL A 428 -2.57 8.46 -14.22
C VAL A 428 -3.07 7.41 -13.23
N SER A 429 -4.38 7.08 -13.29
CA SER A 429 -4.93 6.01 -12.46
C SER A 429 -4.33 4.66 -12.87
N PRO A 430 -3.84 3.88 -11.91
CA PRO A 430 -3.23 2.58 -12.21
C PRO A 430 -4.23 1.44 -12.37
N GLU A 431 -5.51 1.64 -12.11
CA GLU A 431 -6.51 0.57 -12.07
C GLU A 431 -6.90 0.13 -13.49
N LEU A 432 -6.93 -1.17 -13.70
CA LEU A 432 -7.52 -1.81 -14.88
C LEU A 432 -9.00 -2.11 -14.61
N ASP A 433 -9.79 -2.21 -15.66
CA ASP A 433 -11.19 -2.59 -15.53
C ASP A 433 -11.35 -4.10 -15.19
N LEU A 434 -12.55 -4.48 -14.77
CA LEU A 434 -12.84 -5.86 -14.37
C LEU A 434 -12.67 -6.88 -15.52
N ASP A 435 -12.86 -6.46 -16.77
CA ASP A 435 -12.73 -7.34 -17.94
C ASP A 435 -11.25 -7.58 -18.22
N ASP A 436 -10.39 -6.58 -18.11
CA ASP A 436 -8.93 -6.74 -18.14
C ASP A 436 -8.45 -7.67 -17.01
N GLN A 437 -8.93 -7.46 -15.79
CA GLN A 437 -8.54 -8.27 -14.63
C GLN A 437 -8.93 -9.75 -14.79
N ARG A 438 -10.14 -10.04 -15.28
CA ARG A 438 -10.59 -11.41 -15.58
C ARG A 438 -9.76 -12.05 -16.67
N TYR A 439 -9.46 -11.30 -17.72
CA TYR A 439 -8.63 -11.79 -18.83
C TYR A 439 -7.20 -12.11 -18.37
N ILE A 440 -6.58 -11.26 -17.57
CA ILE A 440 -5.28 -11.52 -16.95
C ILE A 440 -5.33 -12.81 -16.11
N LEU A 441 -6.37 -12.99 -15.30
CA LEU A 441 -6.55 -14.22 -14.51
C LEU A 441 -6.68 -15.47 -15.39
N GLU A 442 -7.39 -15.38 -16.51
CA GLU A 442 -7.51 -16.46 -17.50
C GLU A 442 -6.14 -16.84 -18.09
N ARG A 443 -5.35 -15.83 -18.50
CA ARG A 443 -4.00 -16.06 -19.05
C ARG A 443 -3.05 -16.68 -18.03
N LEU A 444 -3.07 -16.19 -16.80
CA LEU A 444 -2.29 -16.77 -15.69
C LEU A 444 -2.69 -18.21 -15.39
N ASN A 445 -4.00 -18.50 -15.44
CA ASN A 445 -4.51 -19.85 -15.21
C ASN A 445 -4.06 -20.81 -16.33
N ALA A 446 -4.12 -20.38 -17.59
CA ALA A 446 -3.66 -21.18 -18.72
C ALA A 446 -2.15 -21.48 -18.60
N ALA A 447 -1.33 -20.48 -18.27
CA ALA A 447 0.10 -20.63 -18.08
C ALA A 447 0.43 -21.61 -16.94
N GLU A 448 -0.15 -21.43 -15.75
CA GLU A 448 0.10 -22.28 -14.57
C GLU A 448 -0.40 -23.71 -14.78
N ALA A 449 -1.59 -23.88 -15.39
CA ALA A 449 -2.16 -25.21 -15.61
C ALA A 449 -1.32 -26.04 -16.59
N PHE A 450 -0.81 -25.41 -17.63
CA PHE A 450 0.08 -26.07 -18.60
C PHE A 450 1.39 -26.54 -17.95
N GLU A 451 2.08 -25.67 -17.20
CA GLU A 451 3.30 -26.06 -16.49
C GLU A 451 3.08 -27.21 -15.52
N LYS A 452 2.00 -27.15 -14.73
CA LYS A 452 1.65 -28.23 -13.77
C LYS A 452 1.34 -29.54 -14.47
N PHE A 453 0.63 -29.49 -15.58
CA PHE A 453 0.33 -30.70 -16.36
C PHE A 453 1.63 -31.36 -16.85
N LEU A 454 2.54 -30.57 -17.45
CA LEU A 454 3.83 -31.08 -17.93
C LEU A 454 4.67 -31.66 -16.77
N ALA A 455 4.71 -30.97 -15.64
CA ALA A 455 5.44 -31.41 -14.46
C ALA A 455 4.92 -32.76 -13.91
N THR A 456 3.61 -32.99 -14.01
CA THR A 456 2.97 -34.22 -13.51
C THR A 456 3.11 -35.37 -14.49
N LYS A 457 2.93 -35.09 -15.77
CA LYS A 457 2.91 -36.16 -16.82
C LYS A 457 4.31 -36.57 -17.26
N TYR A 458 5.22 -35.62 -17.41
CA TYR A 458 6.54 -35.83 -17.98
C TYR A 458 7.66 -35.59 -16.96
N VAL A 459 7.60 -36.33 -15.84
CA VAL A 459 8.52 -36.23 -14.72
C VAL A 459 9.97 -36.44 -15.18
N GLY A 460 10.87 -35.54 -14.78
CA GLY A 460 12.31 -35.63 -15.08
C GLY A 460 12.72 -35.29 -16.50
N GLN A 461 11.77 -35.02 -17.39
CA GLN A 461 12.11 -34.52 -18.73
C GLN A 461 12.39 -32.99 -18.69
N LYS A 462 13.43 -32.57 -19.41
CA LYS A 462 13.77 -31.14 -19.51
C LYS A 462 12.68 -30.37 -20.26
N ARG A 463 12.16 -29.32 -19.61
CA ARG A 463 11.12 -28.43 -20.16
C ARG A 463 11.43 -26.93 -19.94
N PHE A 464 12.35 -26.62 -19.02
CA PHE A 464 12.72 -25.25 -18.62
C PHE A 464 11.51 -24.41 -18.29
N GLY A 465 10.75 -24.82 -17.27
CA GLY A 465 9.46 -24.26 -16.89
C GLY A 465 9.47 -22.77 -16.55
N LEU A 466 8.30 -22.15 -16.70
CA LEU A 466 8.07 -20.70 -16.46
C LEU A 466 7.66 -20.41 -15.01
N GLU A 467 7.48 -21.42 -14.16
CA GLU A 467 6.93 -21.26 -12.82
C GLU A 467 7.71 -20.22 -11.98
N GLY A 468 7.00 -19.23 -11.48
CA GLY A 468 7.51 -18.05 -10.79
C GLY A 468 7.64 -16.81 -11.68
N ALA A 469 7.40 -16.95 -13.00
CA ALA A 469 7.42 -15.88 -13.99
C ALA A 469 6.17 -15.89 -14.89
N GLU A 470 5.05 -16.43 -14.41
CA GLU A 470 3.83 -16.64 -15.21
C GLU A 470 3.26 -15.34 -15.78
N SER A 471 3.52 -14.19 -15.15
CA SER A 471 3.11 -12.85 -15.64
C SER A 471 3.72 -12.46 -17.00
N VAL A 472 4.75 -13.16 -17.44
CA VAL A 472 5.33 -12.97 -18.80
C VAL A 472 4.33 -13.31 -19.89
N ILE A 473 3.42 -14.26 -19.66
CA ILE A 473 2.37 -14.61 -20.64
C ILE A 473 1.39 -13.45 -20.85
N PRO A 474 0.77 -12.85 -19.80
CA PRO A 474 -0.03 -11.62 -19.99
C PRO A 474 0.77 -10.43 -20.54
N VAL A 475 2.08 -10.32 -20.28
CA VAL A 475 2.93 -9.26 -20.89
C VAL A 475 2.99 -9.42 -22.40
N LEU A 476 3.33 -10.61 -22.89
CA LEU A 476 3.41 -10.90 -24.33
C LEU A 476 2.04 -10.76 -25.01
N ASP A 477 1.00 -11.26 -24.35
CA ASP A 477 -0.38 -11.14 -24.80
C ASP A 477 -0.78 -9.67 -24.99
N ALA A 478 -0.54 -8.82 -24.01
CA ALA A 478 -0.86 -7.39 -24.07
C ALA A 478 -0.07 -6.64 -25.16
N VAL A 479 1.20 -6.98 -25.39
CA VAL A 479 2.00 -6.41 -26.48
C VAL A 479 1.43 -6.81 -27.85
N LEU A 480 1.08 -8.08 -28.02
CA LEU A 480 0.53 -8.59 -29.28
C LEU A 480 -0.90 -8.11 -29.53
N GLU A 481 -1.72 -8.01 -28.48
CA GLU A 481 -3.06 -7.41 -28.56
C GLU A 481 -2.96 -5.96 -29.09
N ALA A 482 -2.08 -5.16 -28.47
CA ALA A 482 -1.86 -3.79 -28.90
C ALA A 482 -1.30 -3.70 -30.35
N ALA A 483 -0.44 -4.65 -30.74
CA ALA A 483 0.10 -4.72 -32.09
C ALA A 483 -0.98 -5.07 -33.13
N ALA A 484 -1.86 -6.05 -32.85
CA ALA A 484 -2.99 -6.40 -33.67
C ALA A 484 -3.98 -5.23 -33.81
N ASP A 485 -4.29 -4.55 -32.71
CA ASP A 485 -5.18 -3.38 -32.68
C ASP A 485 -4.62 -2.20 -33.48
N ALA A 486 -3.31 -2.02 -33.45
CA ALA A 486 -2.60 -1.03 -34.27
C ALA A 486 -2.50 -1.42 -35.75
N GLY A 487 -2.93 -2.63 -36.13
CA GLY A 487 -2.93 -3.10 -37.51
C GLY A 487 -1.54 -3.49 -38.05
N LEU A 488 -0.63 -3.96 -37.18
CA LEU A 488 0.66 -4.49 -37.63
C LEU A 488 0.47 -5.78 -38.42
N ALA A 489 1.32 -6.00 -39.40
CA ALA A 489 1.25 -7.15 -40.30
C ALA A 489 1.76 -8.46 -39.66
N GLY A 490 2.70 -8.36 -38.72
CA GLY A 490 3.28 -9.52 -38.07
C GLY A 490 4.13 -9.16 -36.84
N SER A 491 4.52 -10.19 -36.12
CA SER A 491 5.50 -10.12 -35.02
C SER A 491 6.45 -11.31 -35.13
N VAL A 492 7.72 -11.07 -34.84
CA VAL A 492 8.72 -12.14 -34.69
C VAL A 492 9.26 -12.13 -33.29
N VAL A 493 9.19 -13.27 -32.61
CA VAL A 493 9.62 -13.45 -31.23
C VAL A 493 10.92 -14.24 -31.20
N GLY A 494 11.94 -13.70 -30.58
CA GLY A 494 13.17 -14.40 -30.19
C GLY A 494 13.18 -14.66 -28.71
N MET A 495 13.57 -15.86 -28.28
CA MET A 495 13.61 -16.18 -26.86
C MET A 495 14.52 -17.38 -26.55
N PRO A 496 15.07 -17.44 -25.32
CA PRO A 496 15.79 -18.62 -24.85
C PRO A 496 14.83 -19.79 -24.54
N HIS A 497 15.37 -20.83 -23.94
CA HIS A 497 14.64 -22.05 -23.60
C HIS A 497 13.58 -21.88 -22.51
N ARG A 498 13.78 -20.97 -21.52
CA ARG A 498 12.86 -20.84 -20.37
C ARG A 498 11.51 -20.27 -20.77
N GLY A 499 10.43 -21.02 -20.44
CA GLY A 499 9.07 -20.65 -20.78
C GLY A 499 8.69 -20.86 -22.25
N ARG A 500 9.61 -21.36 -23.09
CA ARG A 500 9.39 -21.49 -24.53
C ARG A 500 8.19 -22.36 -24.89
N LEU A 501 8.01 -23.48 -24.17
CA LEU A 501 6.85 -24.36 -24.39
C LEU A 501 5.53 -23.66 -24.06
N ASN A 502 5.53 -22.83 -23.04
CA ASN A 502 4.37 -22.04 -22.61
C ASN A 502 4.04 -20.96 -23.67
N VAL A 503 5.07 -20.27 -24.19
CA VAL A 503 4.91 -19.28 -25.27
C VAL A 503 4.41 -19.95 -26.55
N LEU A 504 4.95 -21.13 -26.93
CA LEU A 504 4.48 -21.87 -28.09
C LEU A 504 2.98 -22.15 -28.05
N THR A 505 2.45 -22.58 -26.90
CA THR A 505 1.01 -22.90 -26.78
C THR A 505 0.13 -21.67 -26.54
N ASN A 506 0.47 -20.84 -25.56
CA ASN A 506 -0.41 -19.77 -25.09
C ASN A 506 -0.30 -18.46 -25.90
N ILE A 507 0.77 -18.29 -26.69
CA ILE A 507 1.01 -17.08 -27.49
C ILE A 507 0.99 -17.39 -28.99
N VAL A 508 1.76 -18.40 -29.44
CA VAL A 508 1.89 -18.72 -30.87
C VAL A 508 0.74 -19.63 -31.34
N GLY A 509 0.07 -20.34 -30.43
CA GLY A 509 -1.07 -21.18 -30.76
C GLY A 509 -0.71 -22.61 -31.17
N LYS A 510 0.49 -23.11 -30.85
CA LYS A 510 0.84 -24.52 -31.07
C LYS A 510 -0.07 -25.39 -30.18
N SER A 511 -0.69 -26.42 -30.80
CA SER A 511 -1.64 -27.27 -30.04
C SER A 511 -0.95 -28.09 -28.95
N TYR A 512 -1.67 -28.34 -27.88
CA TYR A 512 -1.19 -29.22 -26.80
C TYR A 512 -0.85 -30.62 -27.31
N ASP A 513 -1.61 -31.14 -28.26
CA ASP A 513 -1.38 -32.45 -28.88
C ASP A 513 -0.01 -32.53 -29.58
N GLN A 514 0.36 -31.49 -30.30
CA GLN A 514 1.69 -31.38 -30.93
C GLN A 514 2.81 -31.37 -29.89
N ILE A 515 2.68 -30.57 -28.81
CA ILE A 515 3.67 -30.52 -27.74
C ILE A 515 3.79 -31.90 -27.04
N PHE A 516 2.68 -32.58 -26.77
CA PHE A 516 2.70 -33.87 -26.09
C PHE A 516 3.34 -34.96 -26.99
N LYS A 517 3.07 -34.98 -28.29
CA LYS A 517 3.73 -35.87 -29.22
C LYS A 517 5.25 -35.68 -29.24
N GLU A 518 5.72 -34.43 -29.18
CA GLU A 518 7.15 -34.14 -29.09
C GLU A 518 7.79 -34.66 -27.77
N PHE A 519 7.04 -34.63 -26.66
CA PHE A 519 7.46 -35.28 -25.42
C PHE A 519 7.52 -36.80 -25.54
N GLU A 520 6.70 -37.40 -26.37
CA GLU A 520 6.63 -38.85 -26.61
C GLU A 520 7.59 -39.32 -27.74
N GLY A 521 8.42 -38.38 -28.25
CA GLY A 521 9.42 -38.66 -29.25
C GLY A 521 8.90 -38.76 -30.70
N GLN A 522 7.65 -38.34 -30.94
CA GLN A 522 7.06 -38.25 -32.26
C GLN A 522 7.40 -36.90 -32.89
N VAL A 523 8.27 -36.89 -33.89
CA VAL A 523 8.64 -35.67 -34.62
C VAL A 523 7.59 -35.38 -35.70
N ASP A 524 7.20 -34.11 -35.82
CA ASP A 524 6.32 -33.65 -36.91
C ASP A 524 7.06 -33.81 -38.25
N PRO A 525 6.51 -34.61 -39.17
CA PRO A 525 7.16 -34.85 -40.49
C PRO A 525 7.30 -33.56 -41.30
N ASP A 526 6.44 -32.55 -41.06
CA ASP A 526 6.42 -31.26 -41.74
C ASP A 526 7.30 -30.21 -41.07
N SER A 527 8.04 -30.58 -40.04
CA SER A 527 8.97 -29.68 -39.37
C SER A 527 10.13 -29.32 -40.28
N ILE A 528 10.26 -28.04 -40.60
CA ILE A 528 11.30 -27.48 -41.46
C ILE A 528 12.70 -27.66 -40.86
N GLN A 529 12.83 -28.03 -39.60
CA GLN A 529 14.10 -27.99 -38.85
C GLN A 529 14.81 -29.35 -38.70
N GLY A 530 14.35 -30.41 -39.34
CA GLY A 530 15.02 -31.72 -39.33
C GLY A 530 14.86 -32.50 -38.01
N SER A 531 15.19 -33.81 -38.07
CA SER A 531 14.88 -34.78 -37.03
C SER A 531 15.80 -34.81 -35.80
N GLY A 532 16.63 -33.78 -35.59
CA GLY A 532 17.71 -33.86 -34.59
C GLY A 532 17.75 -32.78 -33.51
N ASP A 533 16.84 -31.80 -33.54
CA ASP A 533 16.88 -30.72 -32.53
C ASP A 533 15.95 -31.01 -31.34
N VAL A 534 16.27 -30.38 -30.20
CA VAL A 534 15.51 -30.55 -28.98
C VAL A 534 14.25 -29.66 -29.00
N LYS A 535 13.13 -30.16 -28.47
CA LYS A 535 11.82 -29.51 -28.47
C LYS A 535 11.78 -28.06 -28.01
N TYR A 536 12.69 -27.68 -27.13
CA TYR A 536 12.79 -26.31 -26.60
C TYR A 536 13.66 -25.36 -27.44
N HIS A 537 14.09 -25.79 -28.64
CA HIS A 537 14.75 -24.94 -29.66
C HIS A 537 13.88 -24.71 -30.87
N LEU A 538 12.83 -25.51 -31.06
CA LEU A 538 11.99 -25.45 -32.28
C LEU A 538 11.26 -24.11 -32.39
N GLY A 539 11.18 -23.59 -33.61
CA GLY A 539 10.35 -22.45 -34.01
C GLY A 539 8.93 -22.87 -34.35
N GLN A 540 8.06 -21.90 -34.49
CA GLN A 540 6.67 -22.11 -34.89
C GLN A 540 6.09 -20.79 -35.38
N SER A 541 5.33 -20.86 -36.47
CA SER A 541 4.46 -19.77 -36.95
C SER A 541 3.01 -20.05 -36.54
N GLY A 542 2.31 -19.02 -36.13
CA GLY A 542 0.92 -19.10 -35.73
C GLY A 542 0.17 -17.79 -35.94
N LYS A 543 -1.06 -17.76 -35.46
CA LYS A 543 -1.94 -16.61 -35.55
C LYS A 543 -2.41 -16.25 -34.17
N PHE A 544 -2.10 -15.04 -33.71
CA PHE A 544 -2.62 -14.48 -32.49
C PHE A 544 -3.90 -13.68 -32.77
N VAL A 545 -4.96 -13.91 -32.01
CA VAL A 545 -6.24 -13.21 -32.15
C VAL A 545 -6.46 -12.36 -30.89
N ALA A 546 -6.50 -11.04 -31.06
CA ALA A 546 -6.80 -10.09 -30.02
C ALA A 546 -8.28 -10.17 -29.58
N ARG A 547 -8.60 -9.69 -28.38
CA ARG A 547 -9.99 -9.59 -27.88
C ARG A 547 -10.91 -8.75 -28.79
N SER A 548 -10.35 -7.79 -29.49
CA SER A 548 -11.06 -6.99 -30.49
C SER A 548 -11.51 -7.79 -31.71
N GLY A 549 -11.05 -9.03 -31.87
CA GLY A 549 -11.25 -9.88 -33.06
C GLY A 549 -10.25 -9.63 -34.18
N LYS A 550 -9.34 -8.65 -34.06
CA LYS A 550 -8.22 -8.46 -34.98
C LYS A 550 -7.16 -9.54 -34.76
N ASP A 551 -6.41 -9.85 -35.78
CA ASP A 551 -5.39 -10.87 -35.70
C ASP A 551 -4.04 -10.39 -36.25
N ILE A 552 -2.98 -11.05 -35.81
CA ILE A 552 -1.61 -10.80 -36.21
C ILE A 552 -0.88 -12.14 -36.39
N THR A 553 -0.07 -12.26 -37.42
CA THR A 553 0.83 -13.41 -37.58
C THR A 553 1.98 -13.31 -36.58
N VAL A 554 2.22 -14.38 -35.82
CA VAL A 554 3.32 -14.45 -34.85
C VAL A 554 4.24 -15.59 -35.26
N GLU A 555 5.53 -15.29 -35.39
CA GLU A 555 6.57 -16.25 -35.64
C GLU A 555 7.53 -16.33 -34.46
N LEU A 556 7.64 -17.49 -33.83
CA LEU A 556 8.67 -17.77 -32.85
C LEU A 556 9.88 -18.34 -33.61
N ALA A 557 10.97 -17.57 -33.64
CA ALA A 557 12.20 -18.00 -34.32
C ALA A 557 12.81 -19.22 -33.64
N ALA A 558 13.35 -20.16 -34.39
CA ALA A 558 14.17 -21.22 -33.83
C ALA A 558 15.46 -20.64 -33.22
N ASN A 559 15.95 -21.23 -32.15
CA ASN A 559 17.19 -20.78 -31.55
C ASN A 559 18.13 -21.93 -31.15
N PRO A 560 19.45 -21.72 -31.11
CA PRO A 560 20.38 -22.67 -30.54
C PRO A 560 20.47 -22.54 -29.00
N SER A 561 21.25 -23.41 -28.37
CA SER A 561 21.57 -23.30 -26.95
C SER A 561 22.47 -22.09 -26.60
N HIS A 562 23.00 -21.40 -27.60
CA HIS A 562 23.81 -20.19 -27.43
C HIS A 562 22.88 -19.03 -27.09
N LEU A 563 22.87 -18.63 -25.82
CA LEU A 563 22.01 -17.56 -25.31
C LEU A 563 22.25 -16.26 -26.08
N GLU A 564 21.16 -15.56 -26.44
CA GLU A 564 21.11 -14.27 -27.12
C GLU A 564 21.57 -14.29 -28.61
N ALA A 565 22.07 -15.42 -29.12
CA ALA A 565 22.46 -15.52 -30.52
C ALA A 565 21.29 -15.34 -31.51
N VAL A 566 20.06 -15.53 -31.05
CA VAL A 566 18.82 -15.33 -31.82
C VAL A 566 18.46 -13.85 -32.03
N ASP A 567 18.98 -12.93 -31.17
CA ASP A 567 18.60 -11.51 -31.17
C ASP A 567 18.85 -10.85 -32.56
N PRO A 568 20.06 -10.81 -33.08
CA PRO A 568 20.33 -10.22 -34.38
C PRO A 568 19.62 -10.99 -35.52
N VAL A 569 19.35 -12.29 -35.36
CA VAL A 569 18.62 -13.10 -36.33
C VAL A 569 17.18 -12.62 -36.45
N VAL A 570 16.49 -12.41 -35.31
CA VAL A 570 15.11 -11.90 -35.28
C VAL A 570 15.03 -10.50 -35.89
N VAL A 571 15.96 -9.60 -35.53
CA VAL A 571 16.02 -8.25 -36.10
C VAL A 571 16.20 -8.33 -37.66
N GLY A 572 17.06 -9.24 -38.11
CA GLY A 572 17.23 -9.49 -39.56
C GLY A 572 16.00 -10.05 -40.26
N MET A 573 15.29 -11.01 -39.61
CA MET A 573 14.02 -11.55 -40.11
C MET A 573 12.96 -10.46 -40.22
N VAL A 574 12.79 -9.65 -39.18
CA VAL A 574 11.83 -8.52 -39.19
C VAL A 574 12.16 -7.53 -40.28
N ARG A 575 13.43 -7.18 -40.46
CA ARG A 575 13.88 -6.29 -41.54
C ARG A 575 13.55 -6.84 -42.92
N ALA A 576 13.82 -8.11 -43.14
CA ALA A 576 13.49 -8.76 -44.40
C ALA A 576 11.98 -8.81 -44.68
N MET A 577 11.16 -9.09 -43.66
CA MET A 577 9.70 -9.04 -43.78
C MET A 577 9.19 -7.64 -44.10
N GLN A 578 9.71 -6.60 -43.46
CA GLN A 578 9.35 -5.21 -43.75
C GLN A 578 9.75 -4.80 -45.17
N ASP A 579 10.94 -5.19 -45.64
CA ASP A 579 11.37 -4.94 -47.01
C ASP A 579 10.48 -5.67 -48.03
N ALA A 580 10.02 -6.89 -47.71
CA ALA A 580 9.11 -7.65 -48.60
C ALA A 580 7.72 -7.03 -48.69
N ILE A 581 7.23 -6.31 -47.68
CA ILE A 581 5.96 -5.58 -47.70
C ILE A 581 6.06 -4.30 -48.54
N ASN A 582 7.25 -3.88 -48.92
CA ASN A 582 7.53 -2.70 -49.74
C ASN A 582 7.16 -1.34 -49.07
N GLU A 583 7.00 -1.36 -47.76
CA GLU A 583 6.74 -0.18 -46.90
C GLU A 583 7.71 -0.17 -45.71
N PRO A 584 9.04 -0.13 -45.95
CA PRO A 584 10.01 -0.32 -44.85
C PRO A 584 9.95 0.72 -43.76
N GLU A 585 9.51 1.94 -44.04
CA GLU A 585 9.36 3.00 -43.05
C GLU A 585 8.02 2.93 -42.26
N ALA A 586 7.09 2.05 -42.65
CA ALA A 586 5.87 1.80 -41.88
C ALA A 586 6.15 0.96 -40.63
N PHE A 587 7.27 0.22 -40.58
CA PHE A 587 7.68 -0.65 -39.48
C PHE A 587 6.53 -1.56 -39.00
N SER A 588 5.86 -2.18 -39.95
CA SER A 588 4.62 -2.95 -39.76
C SER A 588 4.84 -4.35 -39.14
N VAL A 589 6.07 -4.79 -38.96
CA VAL A 589 6.41 -6.03 -38.26
C VAL A 589 7.13 -5.70 -36.97
N LEU A 590 6.69 -6.31 -35.85
CA LEU A 590 7.19 -6.06 -34.50
C LEU A 590 8.20 -7.12 -34.06
N PRO A 591 9.46 -6.77 -33.76
CA PRO A 591 10.36 -7.67 -33.06
C PRO A 591 10.07 -7.65 -31.57
N ILE A 592 9.99 -8.84 -30.95
CA ILE A 592 9.94 -9.05 -29.51
C ILE A 592 11.12 -9.94 -29.14
N LEU A 593 12.01 -9.48 -28.28
CA LEU A 593 13.14 -10.26 -27.78
C LEU A 593 12.99 -10.53 -26.30
N MET A 594 12.93 -11.79 -25.94
CA MET A 594 12.92 -12.21 -24.53
C MET A 594 14.32 -12.64 -24.10
N HIS A 595 14.71 -12.25 -22.90
CA HIS A 595 16.05 -12.45 -22.36
C HIS A 595 16.01 -13.05 -20.96
N GLY A 596 17.05 -13.78 -20.58
CA GLY A 596 17.36 -14.01 -19.16
C GLY A 596 18.21 -12.87 -18.62
N ASP A 597 18.04 -12.51 -17.33
CA ASP A 597 18.74 -11.37 -16.72
C ASP A 597 20.28 -11.48 -16.79
N ALA A 598 20.81 -12.65 -16.49
CA ALA A 598 22.27 -12.88 -16.54
C ALA A 598 22.80 -12.86 -17.99
N ALA A 599 22.04 -13.37 -18.96
CA ALA A 599 22.44 -13.37 -20.35
C ALA A 599 22.38 -11.96 -20.95
N PHE A 600 21.31 -11.21 -20.68
CA PHE A 600 21.18 -9.82 -21.13
C PHE A 600 22.34 -8.93 -20.65
N ALA A 601 22.72 -9.09 -19.39
CA ALA A 601 23.84 -8.34 -18.84
C ALA A 601 25.24 -8.82 -19.32
N GLY A 602 25.36 -10.12 -19.64
CA GLY A 602 26.68 -10.76 -19.78
C GLY A 602 27.08 -11.15 -21.20
N GLN A 603 26.13 -11.31 -22.14
CA GLN A 603 26.42 -11.72 -23.51
C GLN A 603 26.70 -10.52 -24.42
N GLY A 604 27.90 -10.46 -25.03
CA GLY A 604 28.32 -9.34 -25.86
C GLY A 604 27.40 -9.07 -27.06
N VAL A 605 26.77 -10.13 -27.60
CA VAL A 605 25.84 -10.02 -28.74
C VAL A 605 24.61 -9.15 -28.41
N VAL A 606 24.22 -9.04 -27.15
CA VAL A 606 23.14 -8.11 -26.72
C VAL A 606 23.54 -6.66 -26.99
N ALA A 607 24.70 -6.24 -26.53
CA ALA A 607 25.21 -4.88 -26.78
C ALA A 607 25.41 -4.60 -28.28
N GLU A 608 25.87 -5.59 -29.04
CA GLU A 608 26.04 -5.49 -30.48
C GLU A 608 24.68 -5.33 -31.20
N THR A 609 23.66 -6.09 -30.80
CA THR A 609 22.28 -5.99 -31.34
C THR A 609 21.65 -4.63 -31.00
N LEU A 610 21.78 -4.19 -29.73
CA LEU A 610 21.30 -2.86 -29.32
C LEU A 610 21.94 -1.73 -30.13
N ASN A 611 23.25 -1.81 -30.39
CA ASN A 611 23.95 -0.79 -31.21
C ASN A 611 23.48 -0.74 -32.67
N MET A 612 22.85 -1.76 -33.17
CA MET A 612 22.27 -1.76 -34.54
C MET A 612 20.88 -1.12 -34.64
N SER A 613 20.19 -0.91 -33.52
CA SER A 613 18.75 -0.62 -33.45
C SER A 613 18.30 0.58 -34.27
N ASP A 614 19.07 1.67 -34.30
CA ASP A 614 18.72 2.91 -35.04
C ASP A 614 19.63 3.18 -36.28
N ILE A 615 20.49 2.24 -36.63
CA ILE A 615 21.32 2.37 -37.81
C ILE A 615 20.48 2.11 -39.06
N LYS A 616 20.51 3.03 -40.05
CA LYS A 616 19.65 3.04 -41.26
C LYS A 616 19.54 1.67 -41.96
N GLY A 617 20.64 0.90 -42.04
CA GLY A 617 20.63 -0.41 -42.72
C GLY A 617 20.01 -1.54 -41.88
N TYR A 618 19.86 -1.36 -40.57
CA TYR A 618 19.44 -2.42 -39.65
C TYR A 618 18.15 -2.08 -38.88
N ARG A 619 17.76 -0.82 -38.80
CA ARG A 619 16.60 -0.38 -38.01
C ARG A 619 15.31 -1.06 -38.45
N VAL A 620 14.52 -1.44 -37.47
CA VAL A 620 13.22 -2.12 -37.64
C VAL A 620 12.06 -1.35 -36.99
N GLY A 621 12.30 -0.11 -36.55
CA GLY A 621 11.32 0.74 -35.89
C GLY A 621 11.09 0.38 -34.44
N GLY A 622 12.13 -0.08 -33.78
CA GLY A 622 12.20 -0.40 -32.36
C GLY A 622 11.79 -1.84 -32.01
N THR A 623 12.51 -2.40 -31.09
CA THR A 623 12.29 -3.74 -30.51
C THR A 623 11.70 -3.62 -29.11
N VAL A 624 10.75 -4.49 -28.76
CA VAL A 624 10.29 -4.66 -27.38
C VAL A 624 11.13 -5.77 -26.74
N HIS A 625 12.01 -5.39 -25.83
CA HIS A 625 12.83 -6.33 -25.06
C HIS A 625 12.09 -6.70 -23.77
N VAL A 626 11.97 -8.00 -23.48
CA VAL A 626 11.35 -8.51 -22.26
C VAL A 626 12.37 -9.34 -21.49
N VAL A 627 12.92 -8.77 -20.43
CA VAL A 627 13.90 -9.46 -19.57
C VAL A 627 13.15 -10.23 -18.48
N VAL A 628 13.25 -11.54 -18.52
CA VAL A 628 12.72 -12.43 -17.46
C VAL A 628 13.75 -12.51 -16.36
N ASN A 629 13.70 -11.55 -15.43
CA ASN A 629 14.65 -11.37 -14.36
C ASN A 629 14.28 -12.23 -13.15
N ASN A 630 14.70 -13.49 -13.19
CA ASN A 630 14.45 -14.43 -12.10
C ASN A 630 15.49 -14.37 -10.97
N GLN A 631 16.38 -13.39 -10.98
CA GLN A 631 17.36 -13.08 -9.95
C GLN A 631 18.39 -14.18 -9.69
N ILE A 632 18.59 -15.07 -10.66
CA ILE A 632 19.60 -16.13 -10.57
C ILE A 632 20.10 -16.53 -11.96
N GLY A 633 21.40 -16.42 -12.23
CA GLY A 633 22.04 -16.91 -13.43
C GLY A 633 22.63 -18.29 -13.20
N PHE A 634 22.01 -19.35 -13.71
CA PHE A 634 22.34 -20.75 -13.41
C PHE A 634 22.30 -21.03 -11.90
N THR A 635 23.41 -20.81 -11.16
CA THR A 635 23.51 -20.95 -9.69
C THR A 635 23.96 -19.65 -9.00
N THR A 636 24.21 -18.58 -9.76
CA THR A 636 24.85 -17.35 -9.29
C THR A 636 23.83 -16.26 -9.03
N THR A 637 23.87 -15.64 -7.86
CA THR A 637 23.04 -14.49 -7.51
C THR A 637 23.50 -13.21 -8.21
N PRO A 638 22.65 -12.18 -8.36
CA PRO A 638 23.00 -10.93 -9.02
C PRO A 638 24.26 -10.25 -8.45
N GLU A 639 24.43 -10.26 -7.13
CA GLU A 639 25.57 -9.64 -6.45
C GLU A 639 26.93 -10.26 -6.84
N SER A 640 26.91 -11.53 -7.23
CA SER A 640 28.10 -12.26 -7.68
C SER A 640 28.24 -12.32 -9.20
N ALA A 641 27.17 -11.90 -9.92
CA ALA A 641 27.11 -12.02 -11.39
C ALA A 641 27.48 -10.73 -12.12
N ARG A 642 27.17 -9.55 -11.56
CA ARG A 642 27.36 -8.26 -12.25
C ARG A 642 27.69 -7.12 -11.29
N SER A 643 28.43 -6.11 -11.80
CA SER A 643 28.72 -4.88 -11.06
C SER A 643 27.59 -3.84 -11.15
N GLY A 644 26.79 -3.86 -12.23
CA GLY A 644 25.67 -2.96 -12.41
C GLY A 644 24.52 -3.28 -11.46
N PHE A 645 23.74 -2.26 -11.13
CA PHE A 645 22.58 -2.42 -10.24
C PHE A 645 21.51 -3.30 -10.89
N TYR A 646 21.18 -3.00 -12.15
CA TYR A 646 20.24 -3.79 -12.95
C TYR A 646 20.94 -4.57 -14.06
N SER A 647 20.36 -5.70 -14.44
CA SER A 647 20.78 -6.44 -15.65
C SER A 647 20.58 -5.64 -16.94
N THR A 648 19.64 -4.71 -16.90
CA THR A 648 19.21 -3.88 -18.02
C THR A 648 20.03 -2.61 -18.22
N ASP A 649 21.04 -2.35 -17.39
CA ASP A 649 21.90 -1.15 -17.53
C ASP A 649 22.56 -1.04 -18.90
N VAL A 650 22.80 -2.17 -19.59
CA VAL A 650 23.36 -2.19 -20.94
C VAL A 650 22.47 -1.47 -21.96
N ALA A 651 21.16 -1.44 -21.79
CA ALA A 651 20.23 -0.77 -22.71
C ALA A 651 20.32 0.77 -22.64
N LYS A 652 20.93 1.32 -21.59
CA LYS A 652 21.17 2.77 -21.48
C LYS A 652 22.14 3.31 -22.55
N ILE A 653 22.97 2.45 -23.16
CA ILE A 653 23.88 2.85 -24.24
C ILE A 653 23.17 3.38 -25.46
N ILE A 654 21.94 2.89 -25.72
CA ILE A 654 21.07 3.34 -26.82
C ILE A 654 19.95 4.28 -26.34
N GLN A 655 20.00 4.73 -25.09
CA GLN A 655 19.00 5.60 -24.47
C GLN A 655 17.59 4.99 -24.48
N ALA A 656 17.45 3.69 -24.41
CA ALA A 656 16.14 3.02 -24.31
C ALA A 656 15.52 3.25 -22.92
N PRO A 657 14.22 3.56 -22.81
CA PRO A 657 13.54 3.56 -21.52
C PRO A 657 13.46 2.14 -20.97
N ILE A 658 13.59 2.01 -19.65
CA ILE A 658 13.56 0.74 -18.94
C ILE A 658 12.43 0.76 -17.92
N PHE A 659 11.51 -0.18 -18.02
CA PHE A 659 10.40 -0.37 -17.12
C PHE A 659 10.62 -1.62 -16.28
N HIS A 660 11.02 -1.47 -15.03
CA HIS A 660 11.11 -2.57 -14.08
C HIS A 660 9.73 -2.82 -13.48
N VAL A 661 9.30 -4.07 -13.41
CA VAL A 661 7.99 -4.42 -12.87
C VAL A 661 8.05 -5.68 -12.02
N ASN A 662 7.33 -5.66 -10.90
CA ASN A 662 7.20 -6.83 -10.04
C ASN A 662 6.36 -7.91 -10.73
N GLY A 663 6.93 -9.08 -11.00
CA GLY A 663 6.25 -10.19 -11.65
C GLY A 663 5.06 -10.77 -10.88
N ASP A 664 4.93 -10.49 -9.58
CA ASP A 664 3.77 -10.87 -8.78
C ASP A 664 2.61 -9.85 -8.85
N ASP A 665 2.79 -8.74 -9.61
CA ASP A 665 1.73 -7.77 -9.94
C ASP A 665 1.41 -7.84 -11.45
N PRO A 666 0.52 -8.75 -11.86
CA PRO A 666 0.22 -8.96 -13.27
C PRO A 666 -0.51 -7.77 -13.91
N GLU A 667 -1.24 -6.96 -13.16
CA GLU A 667 -1.85 -5.73 -13.68
C GLU A 667 -0.79 -4.69 -14.03
N ALA A 668 0.20 -4.50 -13.16
CA ALA A 668 1.35 -3.64 -13.45
C ALA A 668 2.14 -4.15 -14.66
N CYS A 669 2.31 -5.47 -14.79
CA CYS A 669 2.96 -6.11 -15.94
C CYS A 669 2.23 -5.77 -17.27
N VAL A 670 0.91 -5.89 -17.30
CA VAL A 670 0.10 -5.55 -18.50
C VAL A 670 0.15 -4.05 -18.81
N ARG A 671 0.11 -3.18 -17.79
CA ARG A 671 0.23 -1.73 -18.00
C ARG A 671 1.58 -1.35 -18.60
N VAL A 672 2.66 -1.91 -18.08
CA VAL A 672 4.01 -1.69 -18.61
C VAL A 672 4.12 -2.20 -20.04
N ALA A 673 3.54 -3.36 -20.36
CA ALA A 673 3.52 -3.91 -21.71
C ALA A 673 2.83 -2.98 -22.71
N ARG A 674 1.65 -2.45 -22.35
CA ARG A 674 0.92 -1.46 -23.16
C ARG A 674 1.71 -0.16 -23.35
N LEU A 675 2.34 0.33 -22.28
CA LEU A 675 3.16 1.54 -22.30
C LEU A 675 4.40 1.37 -23.20
N ALA A 676 5.09 0.24 -23.07
CA ALA A 676 6.26 -0.10 -23.87
C ALA A 676 5.90 -0.16 -25.37
N PHE A 677 4.81 -0.83 -25.72
CA PHE A 677 4.34 -0.86 -27.10
C PHE A 677 3.98 0.55 -27.61
N ALA A 678 3.28 1.36 -26.82
CA ALA A 678 2.92 2.73 -27.19
C ALA A 678 4.15 3.62 -27.42
N TYR A 679 5.19 3.49 -26.57
CA TYR A 679 6.47 4.18 -26.76
C TYR A 679 7.13 3.77 -28.09
N ARG A 680 7.27 2.46 -28.33
CA ARG A 680 7.83 1.92 -29.55
C ARG A 680 7.08 2.44 -30.79
N GLN A 681 5.76 2.46 -30.76
CA GLN A 681 4.96 2.93 -31.89
C GLN A 681 5.12 4.43 -32.13
N ARG A 682 5.27 5.21 -31.09
CA ARG A 682 5.41 6.66 -31.19
C ARG A 682 6.79 7.10 -31.66
N PHE A 683 7.84 6.52 -31.05
CA PHE A 683 9.22 6.98 -31.26
C PHE A 683 10.03 6.08 -32.18
N ARG A 684 9.53 4.90 -32.50
CA ARG A 684 10.20 3.91 -33.36
C ARG A 684 11.58 3.50 -32.82
N LYS A 685 11.70 3.41 -31.50
CA LYS A 685 12.91 3.08 -30.76
C LYS A 685 12.68 1.85 -29.87
N ASP A 686 13.78 1.23 -29.47
CA ASP A 686 13.78 0.10 -28.56
C ASP A 686 13.29 0.49 -27.16
N VAL A 687 12.68 -0.44 -26.46
CA VAL A 687 12.17 -0.29 -25.12
C VAL A 687 12.38 -1.59 -24.34
N VAL A 688 12.68 -1.47 -23.06
CA VAL A 688 12.98 -2.64 -22.20
C VAL A 688 11.94 -2.77 -21.09
N ILE A 689 11.39 -3.98 -20.96
CA ILE A 689 10.56 -4.40 -19.83
C ILE A 689 11.37 -5.39 -19.01
N ASP A 690 11.68 -5.05 -17.75
CA ASP A 690 12.37 -5.92 -16.81
C ASP A 690 11.36 -6.53 -15.84
N VAL A 691 10.93 -7.76 -16.09
CA VAL A 691 9.99 -8.48 -15.23
C VAL A 691 10.76 -9.15 -14.12
N VAL A 692 10.80 -8.50 -12.94
CA VAL A 692 11.49 -9.03 -11.77
C VAL A 692 10.62 -10.11 -11.13
N CYS A 693 11.11 -11.33 -11.15
CA CYS A 693 10.38 -12.53 -10.75
C CYS A 693 11.31 -13.50 -10.01
N TYR A 694 10.96 -14.77 -9.96
CA TYR A 694 11.82 -15.82 -9.40
C TYR A 694 11.70 -17.11 -10.21
N ARG A 695 12.65 -17.99 -10.07
CA ARG A 695 12.65 -19.32 -10.67
C ARG A 695 12.29 -20.36 -9.62
N ARG A 696 11.12 -21.00 -9.74
CA ARG A 696 10.60 -21.91 -8.72
C ARG A 696 11.40 -23.21 -8.60
N HIS A 697 11.90 -23.73 -9.69
CA HIS A 697 12.66 -24.99 -9.75
C HIS A 697 14.11 -24.73 -10.10
N GLY A 698 14.91 -25.77 -10.30
CA GLY A 698 16.30 -25.67 -10.75
C GLY A 698 16.46 -25.02 -12.13
N HIS A 699 17.71 -24.95 -12.60
CA HIS A 699 17.96 -24.46 -13.96
C HIS A 699 17.24 -25.32 -14.99
N ASN A 700 17.25 -26.62 -14.79
CA ASN A 700 16.37 -27.60 -15.45
C ASN A 700 15.75 -28.52 -14.39
N GLU A 701 14.88 -29.44 -14.80
CA GLU A 701 14.07 -30.30 -13.93
C GLU A 701 14.89 -31.39 -13.22
N GLY A 702 16.17 -31.57 -13.58
CA GLY A 702 17.10 -32.47 -12.91
C GLY A 702 17.92 -31.82 -11.81
N ASP A 703 17.86 -30.48 -11.69
CA ASP A 703 18.68 -29.74 -10.72
C ASP A 703 17.91 -29.46 -9.43
N ASP A 704 18.57 -29.62 -8.29
CA ASP A 704 18.07 -29.15 -7.00
C ASP A 704 18.79 -27.84 -6.62
N PRO A 705 18.13 -26.71 -6.75
CA PRO A 705 18.75 -25.40 -6.50
C PRO A 705 18.98 -25.11 -5.02
N SER A 706 18.40 -25.89 -4.10
CA SER A 706 18.60 -25.73 -2.66
C SER A 706 20.05 -26.01 -2.22
N TYR A 707 20.80 -26.79 -3.00
CA TYR A 707 22.22 -27.05 -2.74
C TYR A 707 23.11 -25.80 -2.89
N THR A 708 22.74 -24.89 -3.80
CA THR A 708 23.52 -23.68 -4.07
C THR A 708 22.93 -22.42 -3.46
N GLN A 709 21.59 -22.34 -3.35
CA GLN A 709 20.86 -21.19 -2.86
C GLN A 709 19.78 -21.58 -1.83
N PRO A 710 20.16 -22.16 -0.67
CA PRO A 710 19.19 -22.70 0.28
C PRO A 710 18.24 -21.65 0.85
N LEU A 711 18.73 -20.45 1.18
CA LEU A 711 17.93 -19.39 1.78
C LEU A 711 16.91 -18.79 0.78
N MET A 712 17.33 -18.62 -0.49
CA MET A 712 16.45 -18.12 -1.55
C MET A 712 15.32 -19.13 -1.78
N TYR A 713 15.64 -20.41 -1.90
CA TYR A 713 14.66 -21.44 -2.19
C TYR A 713 13.77 -21.78 -0.99
N ALA A 714 14.20 -21.55 0.24
CA ALA A 714 13.31 -21.57 1.40
C ALA A 714 12.17 -20.52 1.24
N LYS A 715 12.51 -19.28 0.89
CA LYS A 715 11.50 -18.22 0.62
C LYS A 715 10.61 -18.55 -0.60
N ILE A 716 11.17 -19.10 -1.67
CA ILE A 716 10.43 -19.47 -2.89
C ILE A 716 9.43 -20.58 -2.58
N ASN A 717 9.80 -21.58 -1.78
CA ASN A 717 8.94 -22.73 -1.43
C ASN A 717 7.72 -22.30 -0.57
N GLU A 718 7.87 -21.31 0.27
CA GLU A 718 6.77 -20.75 1.07
C GLU A 718 5.82 -19.87 0.24
N ARG A 719 6.27 -19.41 -0.94
CA ARG A 719 5.51 -18.47 -1.75
C ARG A 719 4.44 -19.17 -2.57
N ARG A 720 3.24 -18.61 -2.56
CA ARG A 720 2.13 -19.05 -3.42
C ARG A 720 2.36 -18.58 -4.86
N SER A 721 1.71 -19.23 -5.82
CA SER A 721 1.79 -18.84 -7.23
C SER A 721 1.15 -17.47 -7.46
N VAL A 722 1.62 -16.75 -8.52
CA VAL A 722 1.09 -15.45 -8.94
C VAL A 722 -0.42 -15.50 -9.11
N ARG A 723 -0.94 -16.53 -9.79
CA ARG A 723 -2.38 -16.71 -9.98
C ARG A 723 -3.16 -16.76 -8.66
N LYS A 724 -2.64 -17.48 -7.66
CA LYS A 724 -3.30 -17.55 -6.34
C LYS A 724 -3.28 -16.20 -5.62
N LEU A 725 -2.15 -15.49 -5.68
CA LEU A 725 -2.02 -14.15 -5.09
C LEU A 725 -2.98 -13.18 -5.77
N PHE A 726 -3.07 -13.23 -7.10
CA PHE A 726 -3.96 -12.37 -7.86
C PHE A 726 -5.45 -12.68 -7.61
N THR A 727 -5.83 -13.97 -7.56
CA THR A 727 -7.21 -14.37 -7.22
C THR A 727 -7.67 -13.87 -5.84
N GLU A 728 -6.76 -13.72 -4.89
CA GLU A 728 -7.10 -13.21 -3.55
C GLU A 728 -7.14 -11.68 -3.49
N ALA A 729 -6.49 -11.01 -4.45
CA ALA A 729 -6.51 -9.55 -4.57
C ALA A 729 -7.78 -9.04 -5.27
N LEU A 730 -8.35 -9.84 -6.20
CA LEU A 730 -9.65 -9.60 -6.85
C LEU A 730 -10.82 -9.86 -5.89
#